data_340b80bea91e833d214395be0920ec55
#
_entry.id   340b80bea91e833d214395be0920ec55
#
_cell.length_a   1.000
_cell.length_b   1.000
_cell.length_c   1.000
_cell.angle_alpha   90.00
_cell.angle_beta   90.00
_cell.angle_gamma   90.00
#
_symmetry.space_group_name_H-M   'P 1'
#
loop_
_entity.id
_entity.type
_entity.pdbx_description
1 polymer ?
#
loop_
_entity_poly.entity_id
_entity_poly.type
_entity_poly.pdbx_seq_one_letter_code
_entity_poly.pdbx_strand_id
1 'polypeptide(L)'
;MSLVNPIQIPSRLPLLLTHEGVLLPGSTMRTSVDSPRNLQLVRSRLLKGTSLQSTILGVIPNTPDPASDAQDLPPLHRIGTAALAVQVVGSNWPKPHYTLLITGLCRFQIVQVVKEKPYPVAEVEQLDRLEEFPNTCKTREELGELSEQFYKYAVQLVEMLDMSVPAVAKLRRLLDSLPREALPDILTSIIRTSNKEKLQVIAIRPIRRITHIPGALEDEDEDEDNDDIVMLEKKIRTSNMPEQAHKVCVKEIKRLKKMPQSMPEYALTRNYLELMVELPWNKSTTDRLDIRAARILLDNDHYAMEKLKKRVLEYLAVRQLKNNLKGPILCFVGPPGVGKTSVGRSVAKTLGREFHRIALGGVCDQSDIRGHRRTYVGSMPGRIINGLKTVGVNNPVFLLDEVDKLGKSLQGDPAAALLEVLDPEQNHNFTDHYLNVAFDLSQVLFIATANTTATIPPALLDRMEIIQVPGYTQEEKIEIAHRHLIPKQLEQHGLTPQQIQIPQVTTLDVITRYTREAGVRSLDRKLGAICRAVAVKVAEGQHREAKLDRPGVAEGEGGKEHILEDAKPDSIDDTTDLGLPPEMPILIDFHALKDILGPPMYEMEVSERLSQPGVAIGLAWTPLGGEIMFVEASRMDGEGQLTLTGQLGDVMKESAHLAISWLRSNAKKYHLTNASGSFDLLENTDIHLHFPAGAVTKDGPSAGVTIATCLASLFSGRLVRSDVAMTGEITLRGLVLPVGGIKDKVLAAHRAGLKHVIIPQRNEKDLEEIPGNVRQDLSFVTASCLDEVLNAAFDGGFTVKTRPGLLNSKL
;
A
#
# COMPACT_ATOMS: atom_id res chain seq x y z
N MET A 1 -20.23 -26.59 3.04
CA MET A 1 -20.20 -26.71 1.56
C MET A 1 -20.88 -28.02 1.21
N SER A 2 -22.09 -27.88 0.71
CA SER A 2 -22.96 -28.99 0.31
C SER A 2 -22.26 -29.88 -0.70
N LEU A 3 -22.51 -31.18 -0.54
CA LEU A 3 -22.27 -32.25 -1.49
C LEU A 3 -22.51 -31.79 -2.92
N VAL A 4 -21.44 -31.45 -3.62
CA VAL A 4 -21.47 -31.30 -5.07
C VAL A 4 -21.84 -32.68 -5.59
N ASN A 5 -23.01 -32.82 -6.20
CA ASN A 5 -23.33 -33.97 -7.02
C ASN A 5 -22.10 -34.33 -7.85
N PRO A 6 -21.66 -35.59 -7.93
CA PRO A 6 -20.47 -35.97 -8.64
C PRO A 6 -20.63 -35.48 -10.08
N ILE A 7 -19.79 -34.51 -10.48
CA ILE A 7 -19.81 -33.97 -11.82
C ILE A 7 -19.52 -35.14 -12.75
N GLN A 8 -20.49 -35.57 -13.51
CA GLN A 8 -20.32 -36.58 -14.53
C GLN A 8 -19.63 -35.92 -15.72
N ILE A 9 -18.43 -36.36 -16.02
CA ILE A 9 -17.72 -35.92 -17.19
C ILE A 9 -18.22 -36.67 -18.45
N PRO A 10 -18.18 -36.06 -19.65
CA PRO A 10 -18.49 -36.75 -20.89
C PRO A 10 -17.57 -37.94 -21.08
N SER A 11 -18.10 -39.05 -21.64
CA SER A 11 -17.33 -40.26 -21.98
C SER A 11 -16.22 -40.03 -23.02
N ARG A 12 -16.27 -38.92 -23.76
CA ARG A 12 -15.25 -38.50 -24.72
C ARG A 12 -14.82 -37.08 -24.42
N LEU A 13 -13.52 -36.92 -24.13
CA LEU A 13 -12.93 -35.60 -23.80
C LEU A 13 -11.89 -35.18 -24.84
N PRO A 14 -11.91 -33.94 -25.30
CA PRO A 14 -10.79 -33.33 -26.01
C PRO A 14 -9.62 -33.16 -25.04
N LEU A 15 -8.42 -33.57 -25.47
CA LEU A 15 -7.23 -33.58 -24.64
C LEU A 15 -6.38 -32.34 -24.88
N LEU A 16 -6.08 -31.63 -23.79
CA LEU A 16 -5.09 -30.55 -23.73
C LEU A 16 -3.77 -31.14 -23.22
N LEU A 17 -2.73 -31.06 -24.02
CA LEU A 17 -1.41 -31.56 -23.67
C LEU A 17 -0.59 -30.44 -23.01
N THR A 18 -0.12 -30.64 -21.78
CA THR A 18 0.68 -29.66 -21.05
C THR A 18 2.06 -30.19 -20.75
N HIS A 19 3.07 -29.33 -20.85
CA HIS A 19 4.45 -29.59 -20.41
C HIS A 19 4.88 -28.75 -19.21
N GLU A 20 4.13 -27.69 -18.91
CA GLU A 20 4.49 -26.72 -17.87
C GLU A 20 4.08 -27.15 -16.45
N GLY A 21 3.27 -28.18 -16.27
CA GLY A 21 2.84 -28.59 -14.93
C GLY A 21 1.82 -29.73 -14.90
N VAL A 22 1.48 -30.15 -13.69
CA VAL A 22 0.47 -31.19 -13.41
C VAL A 22 -0.73 -30.54 -12.75
N LEU A 23 -1.90 -30.63 -13.36
CA LEU A 23 -3.17 -30.17 -12.76
C LEU A 23 -3.75 -31.27 -11.87
N LEU A 24 -4.07 -30.94 -10.63
CA LEU A 24 -4.69 -31.84 -9.68
C LEU A 24 -6.17 -31.49 -9.47
N PRO A 25 -7.03 -32.44 -9.08
CA PRO A 25 -8.44 -32.13 -8.75
C PRO A 25 -8.57 -31.07 -7.66
N GLY A 26 -9.52 -30.17 -7.80
CA GLY A 26 -9.75 -29.05 -6.89
C GLY A 26 -8.74 -27.89 -7.00
N SER A 27 -7.68 -28.04 -7.79
CA SER A 27 -6.68 -27.00 -8.01
C SER A 27 -6.96 -26.19 -9.28
N THR A 28 -6.38 -24.98 -9.34
CA THR A 28 -6.46 -24.11 -10.53
C THR A 28 -5.07 -23.87 -11.08
N MET A 29 -4.92 -24.02 -12.38
CA MET A 29 -3.66 -23.82 -13.08
C MET A 29 -3.81 -22.85 -14.24
N ARG A 30 -2.80 -22.01 -14.42
CA ARG A 30 -2.68 -21.14 -15.59
C ARG A 30 -1.65 -21.74 -16.53
N THR A 31 -2.05 -22.03 -17.77
CA THR A 31 -1.16 -22.65 -18.74
C THR A 31 -1.15 -21.84 -20.04
N SER A 32 0.02 -21.78 -20.68
CA SER A 32 0.22 -21.18 -21.97
C SER A 32 -0.07 -22.21 -23.07
N VAL A 33 -0.74 -21.80 -24.13
CA VAL A 33 -1.14 -22.63 -25.27
C VAL A 33 -0.57 -22.01 -26.53
N ASP A 34 0.52 -22.56 -27.02
CA ASP A 34 1.26 -22.13 -28.20
C ASP A 34 1.38 -23.19 -29.27
N SER A 35 1.20 -24.46 -28.91
CA SER A 35 1.30 -25.56 -29.86
C SER A 35 0.14 -25.56 -30.86
N PRO A 36 0.36 -25.88 -32.15
CA PRO A 36 -0.66 -25.85 -33.20
C PRO A 36 -1.90 -26.71 -32.89
N ARG A 37 -1.69 -27.89 -32.29
CA ARG A 37 -2.79 -28.78 -31.87
C ARG A 37 -3.65 -28.18 -30.78
N ASN A 38 -3.03 -27.65 -29.71
CA ASN A 38 -3.74 -27.02 -28.63
C ASN A 38 -4.40 -25.69 -29.06
N LEU A 39 -3.78 -24.90 -29.93
CA LEU A 39 -4.38 -23.71 -30.53
C LEU A 39 -5.67 -24.03 -31.31
N GLN A 40 -5.68 -25.12 -32.08
CA GLN A 40 -6.87 -25.58 -32.80
C GLN A 40 -7.98 -26.04 -31.84
N LEU A 41 -7.62 -26.73 -30.76
CA LEU A 41 -8.58 -27.11 -29.70
C LEU A 41 -9.25 -25.88 -29.08
N VAL A 42 -8.47 -24.86 -28.71
CA VAL A 42 -9.02 -23.61 -28.13
C VAL A 42 -9.95 -22.92 -29.14
N ARG A 43 -9.51 -22.75 -30.38
CA ARG A 43 -10.28 -22.05 -31.42
C ARG A 43 -11.56 -22.77 -31.82
N SER A 44 -11.52 -24.10 -31.89
CA SER A 44 -12.67 -24.89 -32.38
C SER A 44 -13.65 -25.25 -31.26
N ARG A 45 -13.20 -25.40 -30.03
CA ARG A 45 -14.01 -25.91 -28.92
C ARG A 45 -14.34 -24.83 -27.90
N LEU A 46 -13.37 -24.08 -27.40
CA LEU A 46 -13.59 -23.10 -26.36
C LEU A 46 -14.17 -21.78 -26.88
N LEU A 47 -13.68 -21.26 -28.00
CA LEU A 47 -14.15 -20.00 -28.57
C LEU A 47 -15.44 -20.09 -29.36
N LYS A 48 -15.79 -21.29 -29.87
CA LYS A 48 -17.02 -21.52 -30.63
C LYS A 48 -18.11 -22.25 -29.87
N GLY A 49 -17.79 -22.83 -28.72
CA GLY A 49 -18.74 -23.59 -27.89
C GLY A 49 -19.62 -22.70 -27.01
N THR A 50 -20.94 -22.96 -27.07
CA THR A 50 -21.92 -22.20 -26.25
C THR A 50 -22.48 -23.00 -25.07
N SER A 51 -22.07 -24.26 -24.88
CA SER A 51 -22.57 -25.12 -23.80
C SER A 51 -21.53 -25.36 -22.72
N LEU A 52 -21.97 -25.61 -21.48
CA LEU A 52 -21.09 -25.94 -20.34
C LEU A 52 -20.22 -27.19 -20.62
N GLN A 53 -20.74 -28.16 -21.39
CA GLN A 53 -19.99 -29.36 -21.81
C GLN A 53 -18.86 -29.04 -22.79
N SER A 54 -18.92 -27.95 -23.55
CA SER A 54 -17.86 -27.52 -24.44
C SER A 54 -16.64 -26.94 -23.72
N THR A 55 -16.78 -26.55 -22.47
CA THR A 55 -15.70 -25.98 -21.63
C THR A 55 -14.95 -27.04 -20.82
N ILE A 56 -15.39 -28.30 -20.83
CA ILE A 56 -14.72 -29.41 -20.14
C ILE A 56 -13.66 -30.02 -21.06
N LEU A 57 -12.43 -30.09 -20.55
CA LEU A 57 -11.25 -30.61 -21.25
C LEU A 57 -10.59 -31.72 -20.44
N GLY A 58 -9.93 -32.67 -21.08
CA GLY A 58 -9.03 -33.59 -20.41
C GLY A 58 -7.60 -33.05 -20.46
N VAL A 59 -6.99 -32.78 -19.31
CA VAL A 59 -5.61 -32.29 -19.22
C VAL A 59 -4.67 -33.46 -18.99
N ILE A 60 -3.73 -33.64 -19.90
CA ILE A 60 -2.69 -34.67 -19.82
C ILE A 60 -1.37 -33.99 -19.47
N PRO A 61 -0.75 -34.32 -18.33
CA PRO A 61 0.44 -33.64 -17.84
C PRO A 61 1.74 -34.23 -18.46
N ASN A 62 2.77 -33.41 -18.46
CA ASN A 62 4.18 -33.82 -18.70
C ASN A 62 4.42 -34.53 -20.02
N THR A 63 3.78 -34.09 -21.08
CA THR A 63 4.09 -34.58 -22.45
C THR A 63 5.36 -33.90 -22.94
N PRO A 64 6.16 -34.56 -23.81
CA PRO A 64 7.29 -33.94 -24.51
C PRO A 64 6.85 -32.63 -25.19
N ASP A 65 7.77 -31.68 -25.36
CA ASP A 65 7.50 -30.39 -25.97
C ASP A 65 6.74 -30.55 -27.28
N PRO A 66 5.49 -30.02 -27.37
CA PRO A 66 4.69 -30.14 -28.58
C PRO A 66 5.17 -29.26 -29.73
N ALA A 67 6.19 -28.43 -29.53
CA ALA A 67 6.82 -27.64 -30.59
C ALA A 67 7.71 -28.48 -31.54
N SER A 68 8.06 -29.72 -31.19
CA SER A 68 8.69 -30.60 -32.12
C SER A 68 7.65 -31.06 -33.17
N ASP A 69 7.89 -30.79 -34.46
CA ASP A 69 7.05 -31.13 -35.60
C ASP A 69 6.88 -32.66 -35.86
N ALA A 70 6.85 -33.44 -34.80
CA ALA A 70 6.54 -34.87 -34.91
C ALA A 70 5.10 -35.04 -35.42
N GLN A 71 4.95 -35.63 -36.60
CA GLN A 71 3.65 -35.94 -37.21
C GLN A 71 2.77 -36.85 -36.35
N ASP A 72 3.34 -37.55 -35.38
CA ASP A 72 2.67 -38.51 -34.52
C ASP A 72 2.37 -37.95 -33.12
N LEU A 73 1.34 -38.52 -32.49
CA LEU A 73 0.97 -38.16 -31.12
C LEU A 73 2.05 -38.67 -30.14
N PRO A 74 2.59 -37.83 -29.24
CA PRO A 74 3.55 -38.29 -28.23
C PRO A 74 2.90 -39.34 -27.30
N PRO A 75 3.68 -40.18 -26.65
CA PRO A 75 3.14 -41.13 -25.67
C PRO A 75 2.43 -40.40 -24.54
N LEU A 76 1.13 -40.67 -24.39
CA LEU A 76 0.30 -40.00 -23.41
C LEU A 76 0.31 -40.73 -22.07
N HIS A 77 0.30 -39.97 -20.96
CA HIS A 77 0.01 -40.55 -19.68
C HIS A 77 -1.40 -41.12 -19.65
N ARG A 78 -1.55 -42.32 -19.09
CA ARG A 78 -2.86 -43.01 -19.03
C ARG A 78 -3.86 -42.28 -18.12
N ILE A 79 -3.40 -41.55 -17.11
CA ILE A 79 -4.24 -40.85 -16.16
C ILE A 79 -4.06 -39.34 -16.35
N GLY A 80 -5.16 -38.63 -16.43
CA GLY A 80 -5.23 -37.17 -16.54
C GLY A 80 -6.30 -36.60 -15.63
N THR A 81 -6.40 -35.28 -15.65
CA THR A 81 -7.42 -34.52 -14.89
C THR A 81 -8.41 -33.86 -15.84
N ALA A 82 -9.71 -34.17 -15.65
CA ALA A 82 -10.76 -33.42 -16.32
C ALA A 82 -10.82 -32.02 -15.72
N ALA A 83 -10.81 -31.00 -16.58
CA ALA A 83 -10.75 -29.61 -16.18
C ALA A 83 -11.84 -28.76 -16.81
N LEU A 84 -12.30 -27.77 -16.09
CA LEU A 84 -13.16 -26.71 -16.60
C LEU A 84 -12.31 -25.51 -17.02
N ALA A 85 -12.45 -25.07 -18.27
CA ALA A 85 -11.84 -23.83 -18.73
C ALA A 85 -12.64 -22.63 -18.22
N VAL A 86 -12.08 -21.90 -17.26
CA VAL A 86 -12.72 -20.77 -16.58
C VAL A 86 -12.53 -19.48 -17.37
N GLN A 87 -11.32 -19.28 -17.93
CA GLN A 87 -10.96 -18.08 -18.65
C GLN A 87 -10.01 -18.39 -19.81
N VAL A 88 -10.22 -17.73 -20.94
CA VAL A 88 -9.37 -17.79 -22.13
C VAL A 88 -8.93 -16.39 -22.49
N VAL A 89 -7.63 -16.12 -22.50
CA VAL A 89 -7.05 -14.84 -22.88
C VAL A 89 -6.16 -15.04 -24.08
N GLY A 90 -6.43 -14.35 -25.18
CA GLY A 90 -5.61 -14.38 -26.39
C GLY A 90 -4.57 -13.26 -26.41
N SER A 91 -3.37 -13.55 -26.90
CA SER A 91 -2.31 -12.59 -27.18
C SER A 91 -1.72 -12.87 -28.55
N ASN A 92 -1.39 -11.81 -29.29
CA ASN A 92 -0.81 -11.92 -30.64
C ASN A 92 0.69 -11.62 -30.68
N TRP A 93 1.30 -11.28 -29.55
CA TRP A 93 2.71 -10.93 -29.49
C TRP A 93 3.44 -11.79 -28.44
N PRO A 94 4.66 -12.32 -28.69
CA PRO A 94 5.44 -12.29 -29.93
C PRO A 94 4.94 -13.23 -31.02
N LYS A 95 4.14 -14.26 -30.66
CA LYS A 95 3.42 -15.17 -31.57
C LYS A 95 1.99 -15.35 -31.05
N PRO A 96 1.00 -15.67 -31.93
CA PRO A 96 -0.36 -15.94 -31.47
C PRO A 96 -0.38 -17.10 -30.47
N HIS A 97 -0.81 -16.83 -29.24
CA HIS A 97 -0.97 -17.82 -28.18
C HIS A 97 -2.19 -17.52 -27.32
N TYR A 98 -2.69 -18.51 -26.62
CA TYR A 98 -3.73 -18.35 -25.62
C TYR A 98 -3.20 -18.70 -24.23
N THR A 99 -3.66 -17.97 -23.23
CA THR A 99 -3.48 -18.34 -21.84
C THR A 99 -4.82 -18.84 -21.31
N LEU A 100 -4.84 -20.06 -20.82
CA LEU A 100 -6.00 -20.68 -20.21
C LEU A 100 -5.89 -20.67 -18.69
N LEU A 101 -6.98 -20.31 -18.02
CA LEU A 101 -7.17 -20.56 -16.59
C LEU A 101 -8.11 -21.77 -16.48
N ILE A 102 -7.60 -22.89 -15.97
CA ILE A 102 -8.29 -24.17 -15.89
C ILE A 102 -8.39 -24.64 -14.45
N THR A 103 -9.55 -25.18 -14.06
CA THR A 103 -9.79 -25.75 -12.73
C THR A 103 -10.02 -27.26 -12.84
N GLY A 104 -9.24 -28.05 -12.12
CA GLY A 104 -9.35 -29.51 -12.09
C GLY A 104 -10.64 -29.96 -11.40
N LEU A 105 -11.37 -30.90 -12.04
CA LEU A 105 -12.63 -31.43 -11.55
C LEU A 105 -12.44 -32.81 -10.91
N CYS A 106 -11.95 -33.78 -11.67
CA CYS A 106 -11.79 -35.17 -11.27
C CYS A 106 -10.71 -35.86 -12.09
N ARG A 107 -10.23 -37.02 -11.63
CA ARG A 107 -9.30 -37.84 -12.40
C ARG A 107 -10.05 -38.68 -13.43
N PHE A 108 -9.41 -38.92 -14.57
CA PHE A 108 -9.88 -39.88 -15.57
C PHE A 108 -8.75 -40.75 -16.05
N GLN A 109 -9.09 -41.92 -16.56
CA GLN A 109 -8.19 -42.83 -17.26
C GLN A 109 -8.55 -42.86 -18.75
N ILE A 110 -7.54 -42.83 -19.63
CA ILE A 110 -7.73 -42.98 -21.05
C ILE A 110 -7.97 -44.46 -21.34
N VAL A 111 -9.10 -44.78 -21.97
CA VAL A 111 -9.42 -46.12 -22.49
C VAL A 111 -8.81 -46.27 -23.86
N GLN A 112 -9.13 -45.36 -24.79
CA GLN A 112 -8.56 -45.34 -26.12
C GLN A 112 -8.61 -43.94 -26.70
N VAL A 113 -7.69 -43.63 -27.62
CA VAL A 113 -7.69 -42.39 -28.39
C VAL A 113 -8.58 -42.60 -29.63
N VAL A 114 -9.66 -41.86 -29.71
CA VAL A 114 -10.67 -41.98 -30.78
C VAL A 114 -10.28 -41.15 -31.99
N LYS A 115 -9.60 -40.05 -31.82
CA LYS A 115 -9.19 -39.13 -32.85
C LYS A 115 -7.90 -38.42 -32.49
N GLU A 116 -6.96 -38.31 -33.46
CA GLU A 116 -5.66 -37.64 -33.22
C GLU A 116 -5.56 -36.24 -33.83
N LYS A 117 -6.20 -36.02 -34.98
CA LYS A 117 -6.16 -34.75 -35.71
C LYS A 117 -7.58 -34.16 -35.87
N PRO A 118 -7.78 -32.81 -35.74
CA PRO A 118 -6.76 -31.76 -35.59
C PRO A 118 -6.25 -31.60 -34.17
N TYR A 119 -6.91 -32.15 -33.18
CA TYR A 119 -6.49 -32.27 -31.77
C TYR A 119 -6.96 -33.62 -31.21
N PRO A 120 -6.27 -34.17 -30.23
CA PRO A 120 -6.60 -35.49 -29.71
C PRO A 120 -7.93 -35.48 -28.93
N VAL A 121 -8.73 -36.51 -29.15
CA VAL A 121 -9.96 -36.79 -28.42
C VAL A 121 -9.91 -38.24 -27.96
N ALA A 122 -10.05 -38.46 -26.67
CA ALA A 122 -10.01 -39.81 -26.11
C ALA A 122 -11.36 -40.18 -25.48
N GLU A 123 -11.64 -41.46 -25.53
CA GLU A 123 -12.64 -42.10 -24.71
C GLU A 123 -12.06 -42.31 -23.32
N VAL A 124 -12.75 -41.83 -22.29
CA VAL A 124 -12.23 -41.75 -20.92
C VAL A 124 -13.18 -42.39 -19.93
N GLU A 125 -12.61 -42.98 -18.93
CA GLU A 125 -13.30 -43.49 -17.75
C GLU A 125 -12.98 -42.63 -16.54
N GLN A 126 -14.01 -42.17 -15.84
CA GLN A 126 -13.85 -41.36 -14.64
C GLN A 126 -13.42 -42.24 -13.48
N LEU A 127 -12.24 -41.95 -12.90
CA LEU A 127 -11.70 -42.74 -11.78
C LEU A 127 -12.35 -42.44 -10.44
N ASP A 128 -12.96 -41.27 -10.31
CA ASP A 128 -13.58 -40.79 -9.08
C ASP A 128 -15.08 -41.16 -9.05
N ARG A 129 -15.55 -42.15 -9.80
CA ARG A 129 -16.92 -42.68 -9.69
C ARG A 129 -17.10 -43.56 -8.46
N LEU A 130 -18.27 -43.43 -7.83
CA LEU A 130 -18.69 -44.23 -6.67
C LEU A 130 -19.02 -45.68 -7.13
N GLU A 131 -18.04 -46.57 -7.14
CA GLU A 131 -18.29 -47.99 -7.28
C GLU A 131 -18.04 -48.69 -5.92
N GLU A 132 -18.96 -49.59 -5.55
CA GLU A 132 -18.97 -50.34 -4.31
C GLU A 132 -17.77 -51.29 -4.27
N PHE A 133 -16.88 -51.14 -3.26
CA PHE A 133 -15.90 -52.16 -2.93
C PHE A 133 -16.41 -53.10 -1.84
N PRO A 134 -16.01 -54.40 -1.89
CA PRO A 134 -16.44 -55.34 -0.89
C PRO A 134 -15.86 -55.03 0.50
N ASN A 135 -16.76 -55.05 1.48
CA ASN A 135 -16.52 -54.72 2.89
C ASN A 135 -15.46 -55.61 3.56
N THR A 136 -14.28 -55.07 3.81
CA THR A 136 -13.37 -55.60 4.84
C THR A 136 -13.15 -54.53 5.90
N CYS A 137 -13.71 -54.72 7.08
CA CYS A 137 -13.70 -53.75 8.19
C CYS A 137 -12.29 -53.30 8.63
N LYS A 138 -11.26 -54.11 8.45
CA LYS A 138 -9.88 -53.74 8.82
C LYS A 138 -9.25 -52.62 8.01
N THR A 139 -9.55 -52.51 6.73
CA THR A 139 -9.00 -51.48 5.86
C THR A 139 -9.60 -50.09 6.13
N ARG A 140 -10.78 -50.03 6.75
CA ARG A 140 -11.49 -48.76 7.03
C ARG A 140 -10.92 -48.03 8.27
N GLU A 141 -10.56 -48.76 9.30
CA GLU A 141 -9.92 -48.16 10.49
C GLU A 141 -8.51 -47.68 10.19
N GLU A 142 -7.71 -48.47 9.45
CA GLU A 142 -6.35 -48.12 9.02
C GLU A 142 -6.33 -46.86 8.14
N LEU A 143 -7.34 -46.67 7.29
CA LEU A 143 -7.48 -45.49 6.41
C LEU A 143 -7.94 -44.24 7.16
N GLY A 144 -8.80 -44.42 8.16
CA GLY A 144 -9.19 -43.36 9.07
C GLY A 144 -7.99 -42.82 9.84
N GLU A 145 -7.18 -43.71 10.40
CA GLU A 145 -5.96 -43.36 11.13
C GLU A 145 -4.93 -42.65 10.23
N LEU A 146 -4.71 -43.14 9.02
CA LEU A 146 -3.79 -42.52 8.07
C LEU A 146 -4.25 -41.12 7.63
N SER A 147 -5.54 -40.91 7.40
CA SER A 147 -6.11 -39.62 7.09
C SER A 147 -5.95 -38.62 8.24
N GLU A 148 -6.12 -39.10 9.47
CA GLU A 148 -5.93 -38.29 10.67
C GLU A 148 -4.45 -37.97 10.94
N GLN A 149 -3.56 -38.90 10.69
CA GLN A 149 -2.13 -38.67 10.74
C GLN A 149 -1.69 -37.67 9.67
N PHE A 150 -2.17 -37.80 8.44
CA PHE A 150 -1.88 -36.85 7.35
C PHE A 150 -2.34 -35.43 7.72
N TYR A 151 -3.55 -35.29 8.27
CA TYR A 151 -4.06 -34.01 8.74
C TYR A 151 -3.19 -33.40 9.83
N LYS A 152 -2.78 -34.19 10.83
CA LYS A 152 -1.86 -33.74 11.89
C LYS A 152 -0.53 -33.25 11.33
N TYR A 153 0.06 -34.01 10.39
CA TYR A 153 1.32 -33.56 9.74
C TYR A 153 1.12 -32.31 8.88
N ALA A 154 -0.02 -32.17 8.19
CA ALA A 154 -0.34 -30.99 7.41
C ALA A 154 -0.49 -29.73 8.30
N VAL A 155 -1.13 -29.87 9.47
CA VAL A 155 -1.24 -28.80 10.47
C VAL A 155 0.14 -28.42 11.01
N GLN A 156 0.95 -29.40 11.42
CA GLN A 156 2.31 -29.16 11.89
C GLN A 156 3.17 -28.44 10.84
N LEU A 157 3.09 -28.86 9.57
CA LEU A 157 3.81 -28.20 8.48
C LEU A 157 3.42 -26.72 8.35
N VAL A 158 2.14 -26.42 8.46
CA VAL A 158 1.66 -25.03 8.37
C VAL A 158 2.04 -24.21 9.60
N GLU A 159 2.10 -24.83 10.78
CA GLU A 159 2.55 -24.17 12.02
C GLU A 159 4.06 -23.86 12.01
N MET A 160 4.85 -24.64 11.28
CA MET A 160 6.27 -24.36 11.06
C MET A 160 6.53 -23.24 10.05
N LEU A 161 5.54 -22.82 9.29
CA LEU A 161 5.64 -21.74 8.32
C LEU A 161 5.27 -20.39 8.95
N ASP A 162 5.90 -19.34 8.47
CA ASP A 162 5.65 -17.99 8.97
C ASP A 162 4.21 -17.53 8.70
N MET A 163 3.42 -17.45 9.77
CA MET A 163 2.01 -17.03 9.73
C MET A 163 1.79 -15.56 9.32
N SER A 164 2.84 -14.77 9.30
CA SER A 164 2.78 -13.38 8.81
C SER A 164 2.59 -13.30 7.29
N VAL A 165 2.87 -14.39 6.58
CA VAL A 165 2.71 -14.47 5.13
C VAL A 165 1.25 -14.73 4.79
N PRO A 166 0.57 -13.86 4.02
CA PRO A 166 -0.86 -14.02 3.70
C PRO A 166 -1.23 -15.36 3.05
N ALA A 167 -0.29 -15.95 2.30
CA ALA A 167 -0.47 -17.25 1.67
C ALA A 167 -0.54 -18.39 2.71
N VAL A 168 0.25 -18.34 3.78
CA VAL A 168 0.27 -19.34 4.87
C VAL A 168 -1.00 -19.25 5.70
N ALA A 169 -1.44 -18.04 6.03
CA ALA A 169 -2.71 -17.80 6.73
C ALA A 169 -3.92 -18.31 5.92
N LYS A 170 -3.86 -18.16 4.58
CA LYS A 170 -4.87 -18.72 3.68
C LYS A 170 -4.83 -20.25 3.66
N LEU A 171 -3.64 -20.83 3.66
CA LEU A 171 -3.45 -22.28 3.68
C LEU A 171 -4.03 -22.91 4.96
N ARG A 172 -3.82 -22.28 6.12
CA ARG A 172 -4.42 -22.73 7.38
C ARG A 172 -5.94 -22.75 7.35
N ARG A 173 -6.57 -21.67 6.86
CA ARG A 173 -8.02 -21.61 6.69
C ARG A 173 -8.55 -22.68 5.74
N LEU A 174 -7.78 -22.99 4.68
CA LEU A 174 -8.13 -24.06 3.75
C LEU A 174 -8.06 -25.43 4.40
N LEU A 175 -7.09 -25.71 5.29
CA LEU A 175 -7.00 -26.96 6.03
C LEU A 175 -8.25 -27.20 6.90
N ASP A 176 -8.77 -26.16 7.54
CA ASP A 176 -9.94 -26.26 8.43
C ASP A 176 -11.27 -26.35 7.67
N SER A 177 -11.31 -25.87 6.41
CA SER A 177 -12.55 -25.74 5.63
C SER A 177 -12.74 -26.78 4.54
N LEU A 178 -11.70 -27.54 4.16
CA LEU A 178 -11.74 -28.48 3.06
C LEU A 178 -11.99 -29.92 3.54
N PRO A 179 -12.71 -30.75 2.75
CA PRO A 179 -12.83 -32.16 3.00
C PRO A 179 -11.45 -32.82 3.07
N ARG A 180 -11.23 -33.70 4.04
CA ARG A 180 -9.93 -34.37 4.26
C ARG A 180 -9.43 -35.13 3.03
N GLU A 181 -10.33 -35.58 2.19
CA GLU A 181 -10.07 -36.30 0.94
C GLU A 181 -9.45 -35.42 -0.15
N ALA A 182 -9.78 -34.13 -0.18
CA ALA A 182 -9.25 -33.17 -1.15
C ALA A 182 -7.90 -32.55 -0.69
N LEU A 183 -7.53 -32.70 0.57
CA LEU A 183 -6.33 -32.10 1.13
C LEU A 183 -5.03 -32.53 0.46
N PRO A 184 -4.78 -33.83 0.14
CA PRO A 184 -3.56 -34.24 -0.52
C PRO A 184 -3.35 -33.57 -1.88
N ASP A 185 -4.41 -33.48 -2.68
CA ASP A 185 -4.35 -32.86 -4.01
C ASP A 185 -4.10 -31.36 -3.93
N ILE A 186 -4.81 -30.68 -3.04
CA ILE A 186 -4.70 -29.23 -2.88
C ILE A 186 -3.38 -28.84 -2.25
N LEU A 187 -2.91 -29.54 -1.21
CA LEU A 187 -1.61 -29.30 -0.60
C LEU A 187 -0.48 -29.52 -1.60
N THR A 188 -0.52 -30.63 -2.36
CA THR A 188 0.49 -30.93 -3.40
C THR A 188 0.49 -29.89 -4.51
N SER A 189 -0.65 -29.25 -4.80
CA SER A 189 -0.72 -28.16 -5.78
C SER A 189 -0.06 -26.86 -5.31
N ILE A 190 -0.12 -26.59 -4.00
CA ILE A 190 0.37 -25.34 -3.37
C ILE A 190 1.86 -25.44 -3.04
N ILE A 191 2.31 -26.59 -2.56
CA ILE A 191 3.70 -26.83 -2.20
C ILE A 191 4.55 -26.92 -3.48
N ARG A 192 5.75 -26.32 -3.45
CA ARG A 192 6.70 -26.42 -4.58
C ARG A 192 7.36 -27.79 -4.61
N THR A 193 6.65 -28.75 -5.15
CA THR A 193 7.14 -30.12 -5.40
C THR A 193 7.47 -30.30 -6.89
N SER A 194 8.30 -31.31 -7.19
CA SER A 194 8.65 -31.63 -8.57
C SER A 194 7.45 -32.18 -9.35
N ASN A 195 7.44 -32.00 -10.67
CA ASN A 195 6.40 -32.59 -11.52
C ASN A 195 6.33 -34.13 -11.41
N LYS A 196 7.47 -34.78 -11.10
CA LYS A 196 7.53 -36.23 -10.86
C LYS A 196 6.72 -36.65 -9.63
N GLU A 197 6.82 -35.92 -8.55
CA GLU A 197 6.05 -36.17 -7.32
C GLU A 197 4.56 -35.88 -7.54
N LYS A 198 4.24 -34.79 -8.24
CA LYS A 198 2.84 -34.50 -8.63
C LYS A 198 2.23 -35.57 -9.52
N LEU A 199 3.00 -36.18 -10.41
CA LEU A 199 2.57 -37.31 -11.22
C LEU A 199 2.31 -38.56 -10.38
N GLN A 200 3.07 -38.79 -9.31
CA GLN A 200 2.81 -39.88 -8.37
C GLN A 200 1.46 -39.68 -7.67
N VAL A 201 1.19 -38.46 -7.22
CA VAL A 201 -0.09 -38.13 -6.55
C VAL A 201 -1.29 -38.28 -7.50
N ILE A 202 -1.17 -37.88 -8.77
CA ILE A 202 -2.27 -38.06 -9.74
C ILE A 202 -2.56 -39.52 -10.05
N ALA A 203 -1.54 -40.37 -9.95
CA ALA A 203 -1.65 -41.82 -10.19
C ALA A 203 -2.30 -42.58 -9.03
N ILE A 204 -2.41 -41.99 -7.85
CA ILE A 204 -3.06 -42.58 -6.68
C ILE A 204 -4.58 -42.52 -6.88
N ARG A 205 -5.24 -43.69 -6.81
CA ARG A 205 -6.71 -43.74 -6.81
C ARG A 205 -7.22 -43.18 -5.49
N PRO A 206 -8.21 -42.25 -5.49
CA PRO A 206 -8.76 -41.71 -4.27
C PRO A 206 -9.48 -42.81 -3.50
N ILE A 207 -9.15 -42.94 -2.20
CA ILE A 207 -9.79 -43.85 -1.27
C ILE A 207 -11.08 -43.16 -0.83
N ARG A 208 -12.21 -43.82 -1.05
CA ARG A 208 -13.53 -43.24 -0.84
C ARG A 208 -14.08 -43.50 0.55
N ARG A 209 -14.77 -42.48 1.08
CA ARG A 209 -15.68 -42.56 2.19
C ARG A 209 -16.93 -43.31 1.77
N ILE A 210 -17.21 -44.40 2.46
CA ILE A 210 -18.51 -45.08 2.40
C ILE A 210 -19.44 -44.28 3.33
N THR A 211 -20.25 -43.41 2.75
CA THR A 211 -21.42 -42.87 3.42
C THR A 211 -22.59 -43.70 2.92
N HIS A 212 -23.05 -44.66 3.72
CA HIS A 212 -24.38 -45.11 3.98
C HIS A 212 -24.37 -46.53 4.49
N ILE A 213 -24.72 -46.71 5.78
CA ILE A 213 -25.29 -47.91 6.31
C ILE A 213 -26.80 -47.70 6.26
N PRO A 214 -27.57 -48.47 5.48
CA PRO A 214 -29.02 -48.38 5.58
C PRO A 214 -29.45 -48.92 6.96
N GLY A 215 -29.96 -48.05 7.81
CA GLY A 215 -30.69 -48.48 8.99
C GLY A 215 -30.21 -48.08 10.38
N ALA A 216 -29.30 -47.11 10.48
CA ALA A 216 -29.06 -46.42 11.76
C ALA A 216 -28.38 -45.07 11.50
N LEU A 217 -28.98 -44.00 11.99
CA LEU A 217 -28.49 -42.62 12.00
C LEU A 217 -28.88 -41.74 10.79
N GLU A 218 -30.18 -41.66 10.48
CA GLU A 218 -30.77 -40.57 9.72
C GLU A 218 -31.24 -39.41 10.64
N ASP A 219 -31.17 -39.57 11.96
CA ASP A 219 -31.73 -38.57 12.90
C ASP A 219 -30.69 -37.63 13.55
N GLU A 220 -29.37 -37.90 13.48
CA GLU A 220 -28.38 -37.05 14.16
C GLU A 220 -27.89 -35.85 13.34
N ASP A 221 -27.86 -35.92 11.99
CA ASP A 221 -27.46 -34.79 11.14
C ASP A 221 -28.60 -33.75 10.95
N GLU A 222 -29.87 -34.18 11.05
CA GLU A 222 -31.02 -33.25 11.08
C GLU A 222 -31.20 -32.58 12.44
N ASP A 223 -30.74 -33.24 13.53
CA ASP A 223 -30.81 -32.66 14.86
C ASP A 223 -29.68 -31.63 15.13
N GLU A 224 -28.44 -31.81 14.62
CA GLU A 224 -27.39 -30.77 14.75
C GLU A 224 -27.72 -29.50 13.97
N ASP A 225 -28.25 -29.61 12.76
CA ASP A 225 -28.64 -28.43 11.96
C ASP A 225 -29.94 -27.79 12.45
N ASN A 226 -30.86 -28.57 13.05
CA ASN A 226 -31.97 -28.03 13.80
C ASN A 226 -31.52 -27.32 15.09
N ASP A 227 -30.51 -27.83 15.77
CA ASP A 227 -29.87 -27.17 16.92
C ASP A 227 -29.24 -25.84 16.52
N ASP A 228 -28.55 -25.77 15.38
CA ASP A 228 -27.97 -24.52 14.86
C ASP A 228 -29.05 -23.47 14.58
N ILE A 229 -30.15 -23.82 13.94
CA ILE A 229 -31.27 -22.91 13.69
C ILE A 229 -31.93 -22.49 15.00
N VAL A 230 -32.11 -23.40 15.95
CA VAL A 230 -32.65 -23.13 17.28
C VAL A 230 -31.70 -22.21 18.06
N MET A 231 -30.42 -22.46 18.00
CA MET A 231 -29.38 -21.59 18.59
C MET A 231 -29.38 -20.19 17.97
N LEU A 232 -29.52 -20.09 16.64
CA LEU A 232 -29.63 -18.83 15.93
C LEU A 232 -30.90 -18.07 16.31
N GLU A 233 -32.05 -18.79 16.43
CA GLU A 233 -33.29 -18.19 16.90
C GLU A 233 -33.20 -17.70 18.34
N LYS A 234 -32.55 -18.45 19.23
CA LYS A 234 -32.25 -18.05 20.61
C LYS A 234 -31.37 -16.80 20.64
N LYS A 235 -30.31 -16.76 19.82
CA LYS A 235 -29.43 -15.57 19.69
C LYS A 235 -30.20 -14.34 19.18
N ILE A 236 -31.12 -14.52 18.20
CA ILE A 236 -32.00 -13.43 17.70
C ILE A 236 -32.91 -12.91 18.79
N ARG A 237 -33.48 -13.78 19.61
CA ARG A 237 -34.34 -13.38 20.73
C ARG A 237 -33.61 -12.69 21.87
N THR A 238 -32.35 -13.06 22.10
CA THR A 238 -31.52 -12.45 23.15
C THR A 238 -30.76 -11.23 22.70
N SER A 239 -30.66 -11.00 21.38
CA SER A 239 -30.00 -9.81 20.81
C SER A 239 -30.90 -8.59 20.99
N ASN A 240 -30.31 -7.51 21.49
CA ASN A 240 -30.98 -6.22 21.68
C ASN A 240 -31.11 -5.46 20.35
N MET A 241 -31.65 -6.11 19.32
CA MET A 241 -31.86 -5.48 18.02
C MET A 241 -33.02 -4.46 18.06
N PRO A 242 -32.99 -3.41 17.22
CA PRO A 242 -34.14 -2.56 16.97
C PRO A 242 -35.32 -3.38 16.47
N GLU A 243 -36.52 -2.93 16.79
CA GLU A 243 -37.78 -3.66 16.47
C GLU A 243 -37.91 -3.99 14.97
N GLN A 244 -37.48 -3.09 14.10
CA GLN A 244 -37.48 -3.33 12.64
C GLN A 244 -36.53 -4.46 12.23
N ALA A 245 -35.30 -4.45 12.75
CA ALA A 245 -34.28 -5.50 12.50
C ALA A 245 -34.78 -6.84 13.02
N HIS A 246 -35.35 -6.86 14.21
CA HIS A 246 -35.89 -8.06 14.82
C HIS A 246 -37.04 -8.66 14.00
N LYS A 247 -37.97 -7.83 13.50
CA LYS A 247 -39.10 -8.28 12.62
C LYS A 247 -38.59 -8.93 11.34
N VAL A 248 -37.51 -8.35 10.73
CA VAL A 248 -36.88 -8.90 9.52
C VAL A 248 -36.22 -10.25 9.84
N CYS A 249 -35.44 -10.34 10.91
CA CYS A 249 -34.78 -11.57 11.32
C CYS A 249 -35.79 -12.70 11.61
N VAL A 250 -36.87 -12.41 12.30
CA VAL A 250 -37.94 -13.38 12.58
C VAL A 250 -38.64 -13.86 11.30
N LYS A 251 -38.79 -12.98 10.32
CA LYS A 251 -39.34 -13.35 9.01
C LYS A 251 -38.39 -14.26 8.24
N GLU A 252 -37.14 -13.90 8.18
CA GLU A 252 -36.13 -14.66 7.45
C GLU A 252 -35.82 -16.02 8.11
N ILE A 253 -35.83 -16.13 9.45
CA ILE A 253 -35.66 -17.43 10.12
C ILE A 253 -36.83 -18.36 9.89
N LYS A 254 -38.07 -17.83 9.84
CA LYS A 254 -39.26 -18.61 9.44
C LYS A 254 -39.17 -19.10 8.00
N ARG A 255 -38.53 -18.34 7.13
CA ARG A 255 -38.26 -18.72 5.75
C ARG A 255 -37.16 -19.78 5.68
N LEU A 256 -36.10 -19.63 6.46
CA LEU A 256 -34.97 -20.57 6.54
C LEU A 256 -35.42 -21.96 6.98
N LYS A 257 -36.31 -22.04 8.01
CA LYS A 257 -36.87 -23.29 8.49
C LYS A 257 -37.72 -24.06 7.45
N LYS A 258 -38.21 -23.37 6.41
CA LYS A 258 -38.98 -23.96 5.32
C LYS A 258 -38.18 -24.29 4.08
N MET A 259 -36.90 -23.87 4.02
CA MET A 259 -36.02 -24.08 2.87
C MET A 259 -35.23 -25.38 3.00
N PRO A 260 -35.13 -26.17 1.92
CA PRO A 260 -34.18 -27.28 1.87
C PRO A 260 -32.75 -26.77 1.99
N GLN A 261 -31.92 -27.47 2.77
CA GLN A 261 -30.51 -27.10 2.99
C GLN A 261 -29.67 -27.15 1.71
N SER A 262 -30.08 -27.95 0.74
CA SER A 262 -29.41 -28.06 -0.57
C SER A 262 -29.54 -26.81 -1.45
N MET A 263 -30.40 -25.85 -1.11
CA MET A 263 -30.56 -24.63 -1.87
C MET A 263 -29.45 -23.60 -1.60
N PRO A 264 -28.85 -23.01 -2.60
CA PRO A 264 -27.84 -21.94 -2.41
C PRO A 264 -28.38 -20.75 -1.59
N GLU A 265 -29.66 -20.48 -1.67
CA GLU A 265 -30.33 -19.42 -0.91
C GLU A 265 -30.35 -19.69 0.60
N TYR A 266 -30.29 -20.97 1.03
CA TYR A 266 -30.21 -21.33 2.44
C TYR A 266 -28.92 -20.78 3.07
N ALA A 267 -27.76 -21.03 2.46
CA ALA A 267 -26.48 -20.54 2.94
C ALA A 267 -26.42 -18.99 2.95
N LEU A 268 -26.97 -18.34 1.92
CA LEU A 268 -27.03 -16.88 1.87
C LEU A 268 -27.91 -16.30 2.99
N THR A 269 -29.07 -16.93 3.27
CA THR A 269 -29.96 -16.48 4.34
C THR A 269 -29.38 -16.74 5.72
N ARG A 270 -28.71 -17.87 5.91
CA ARG A 270 -28.00 -18.21 7.15
C ARG A 270 -26.90 -17.19 7.43
N ASN A 271 -25.99 -16.94 6.47
CA ASN A 271 -24.91 -15.95 6.60
C ASN A 271 -25.43 -14.54 6.91
N TYR A 272 -26.58 -14.19 6.33
CA TYR A 272 -27.23 -12.92 6.62
C TYR A 272 -27.73 -12.84 8.07
N LEU A 273 -28.38 -13.88 8.56
CA LEU A 273 -28.88 -13.93 9.94
C LEU A 273 -27.73 -13.97 10.95
N GLU A 274 -26.66 -14.69 10.65
CA GLU A 274 -25.44 -14.69 11.47
C GLU A 274 -24.85 -13.28 11.56
N LEU A 275 -24.73 -12.58 10.43
CA LEU A 275 -24.28 -11.20 10.42
C LEU A 275 -25.18 -10.28 11.26
N MET A 276 -26.51 -10.41 11.13
CA MET A 276 -27.47 -9.60 11.89
C MET A 276 -27.35 -9.78 13.40
N VAL A 277 -27.02 -11.00 13.84
CA VAL A 277 -26.81 -11.33 15.26
C VAL A 277 -25.46 -10.84 15.77
N GLU A 278 -24.43 -10.88 14.92
CA GLU A 278 -23.07 -10.46 15.27
C GLU A 278 -22.91 -8.92 15.33
N LEU A 279 -23.79 -8.18 14.67
CA LEU A 279 -23.72 -6.72 14.70
C LEU A 279 -24.01 -6.15 16.09
N PRO A 280 -23.23 -5.17 16.53
CA PRO A 280 -23.36 -4.57 17.86
C PRO A 280 -24.47 -3.50 17.88
N TRP A 281 -25.74 -3.90 17.86
CA TRP A 281 -26.88 -2.97 17.82
C TRP A 281 -26.91 -1.98 18.97
N ASN A 282 -26.74 -2.49 20.22
CA ASN A 282 -26.80 -1.69 21.45
C ASN A 282 -25.59 -1.95 22.38
N LYS A 283 -24.51 -2.52 21.86
CA LYS A 283 -23.32 -2.79 22.65
C LYS A 283 -22.33 -1.64 22.51
N SER A 284 -22.20 -0.82 23.54
CA SER A 284 -21.30 0.33 23.57
C SER A 284 -20.22 0.20 24.64
N THR A 285 -19.07 0.79 24.39
CA THR A 285 -18.02 1.01 25.38
C THR A 285 -18.31 2.28 26.20
N THR A 286 -17.90 2.31 27.46
CA THR A 286 -18.00 3.51 28.30
C THR A 286 -16.87 4.47 27.96
N ASP A 287 -17.22 5.72 27.67
CA ASP A 287 -16.22 6.74 27.36
C ASP A 287 -15.42 7.17 28.59
N ARG A 288 -14.11 7.27 28.42
CA ARG A 288 -13.22 7.86 29.41
C ARG A 288 -12.99 9.33 29.02
N LEU A 289 -13.56 10.26 29.80
CA LEU A 289 -13.53 11.68 29.48
C LEU A 289 -12.61 12.48 30.43
N ASP A 290 -11.48 11.89 30.83
CA ASP A 290 -10.47 12.60 31.62
C ASP A 290 -9.50 13.37 30.73
N ILE A 291 -9.67 14.69 30.66
CA ILE A 291 -8.84 15.59 29.84
C ILE A 291 -7.37 15.57 30.24
N ARG A 292 -7.08 15.40 31.55
CA ARG A 292 -5.70 15.39 32.07
C ARG A 292 -4.99 14.10 31.58
N ALA A 293 -5.62 12.97 31.77
CA ALA A 293 -5.11 11.69 31.28
C ALA A 293 -4.98 11.70 29.75
N ALA A 294 -5.93 12.30 29.03
CA ALA A 294 -5.89 12.50 27.58
C ALA A 294 -4.66 13.28 27.13
N ARG A 295 -4.35 14.40 27.80
CA ARG A 295 -3.18 15.22 27.49
C ARG A 295 -1.88 14.43 27.67
N ILE A 296 -1.72 13.75 28.81
CA ILE A 296 -0.53 12.94 29.10
C ILE A 296 -0.35 11.84 28.06
N LEU A 297 -1.43 11.17 27.66
CA LEU A 297 -1.38 10.11 26.68
C LEU A 297 -0.99 10.64 25.29
N LEU A 298 -1.57 11.76 24.85
CA LEU A 298 -1.22 12.39 23.58
C LEU A 298 0.23 12.89 23.56
N ASP A 299 0.73 13.42 24.67
CA ASP A 299 2.11 13.89 24.78
C ASP A 299 3.12 12.73 24.81
N ASN A 300 2.75 11.60 25.40
CA ASN A 300 3.56 10.39 25.39
C ASN A 300 3.58 9.69 24.01
N ASP A 301 2.41 9.61 23.34
CA ASP A 301 2.29 8.90 22.07
C ASP A 301 2.81 9.73 20.88
N HIS A 302 2.80 11.07 20.98
CA HIS A 302 3.15 11.98 19.88
C HIS A 302 4.02 13.13 20.35
N TYR A 303 5.17 13.29 19.70
CA TYR A 303 6.02 14.46 19.88
C TYR A 303 5.59 15.58 18.92
N ALA A 304 5.70 16.84 19.34
CA ALA A 304 5.22 18.01 18.59
C ALA A 304 3.70 17.99 18.32
N MET A 305 3.23 18.58 17.22
CA MET A 305 1.80 18.67 16.81
C MET A 305 0.88 19.41 17.79
N GLU A 306 1.37 20.47 18.43
CA GLU A 306 0.64 21.19 19.50
C GLU A 306 -0.76 21.68 19.08
N LYS A 307 -0.90 22.23 17.86
CA LYS A 307 -2.20 22.68 17.34
C LYS A 307 -3.21 21.54 17.24
N LEU A 308 -2.77 20.39 16.78
CA LEU A 308 -3.61 19.21 16.63
C LEU A 308 -4.01 18.64 18.00
N LYS A 309 -3.04 18.48 18.92
CA LYS A 309 -3.30 18.03 20.30
C LYS A 309 -4.30 18.95 20.99
N LYS A 310 -4.07 20.26 20.91
CA LYS A 310 -4.98 21.26 21.47
C LYS A 310 -6.39 21.11 20.94
N ARG A 311 -6.55 20.98 19.62
CA ARG A 311 -7.87 20.83 19.00
C ARG A 311 -8.57 19.52 19.38
N VAL A 312 -7.82 18.42 19.49
CA VAL A 312 -8.35 17.14 19.98
C VAL A 312 -8.83 17.29 21.44
N LEU A 313 -8.05 17.93 22.29
CA LEU A 313 -8.44 18.17 23.69
C LEU A 313 -9.68 19.09 23.80
N GLU A 314 -9.78 20.13 22.97
CA GLU A 314 -10.98 20.98 22.89
C GLU A 314 -12.21 20.16 22.46
N TYR A 315 -12.06 19.27 21.47
CA TYR A 315 -13.12 18.38 21.05
C TYR A 315 -13.59 17.45 22.18
N LEU A 316 -12.65 16.88 22.93
CA LEU A 316 -12.94 16.02 24.09
C LEU A 316 -13.64 16.80 25.21
N ALA A 317 -13.19 18.04 25.48
CA ALA A 317 -13.80 18.92 26.49
C ALA A 317 -15.24 19.29 26.16
N VAL A 318 -15.52 19.66 24.90
CA VAL A 318 -16.89 19.96 24.44
C VAL A 318 -17.79 18.74 24.63
N ARG A 319 -17.25 17.57 24.30
CA ARG A 319 -17.98 16.31 24.43
C ARG A 319 -18.29 15.96 25.89
N GLN A 320 -17.33 16.20 26.79
CA GLN A 320 -17.54 16.02 28.24
C GLN A 320 -18.66 16.91 28.78
N LEU A 321 -18.72 18.15 28.29
CA LEU A 321 -19.72 19.13 28.76
C LEU A 321 -21.13 18.90 28.18
N LYS A 322 -21.22 18.50 26.92
CA LYS A 322 -22.48 18.47 26.18
C LYS A 322 -23.10 17.08 26.00
N ASN A 323 -22.33 16.05 26.26
CA ASN A 323 -22.73 14.63 26.10
C ASN A 323 -23.41 14.29 24.75
N ASN A 324 -23.20 15.12 23.73
CA ASN A 324 -23.78 14.98 22.40
C ASN A 324 -22.70 14.96 21.33
N LEU A 325 -22.80 13.98 20.42
CA LEU A 325 -21.81 13.69 19.35
C LEU A 325 -21.93 14.57 18.10
N LYS A 326 -22.89 15.46 18.05
CA LYS A 326 -23.10 16.34 16.89
C LYS A 326 -22.01 17.41 16.82
N GLY A 327 -20.85 17.03 16.28
CA GLY A 327 -19.73 17.93 15.99
C GLY A 327 -19.18 17.70 14.58
N PRO A 328 -18.39 18.63 14.06
CA PRO A 328 -17.73 18.47 12.77
C PRO A 328 -16.76 17.27 12.82
N ILE A 329 -16.57 16.63 11.67
CA ILE A 329 -15.65 15.51 11.53
C ILE A 329 -14.24 16.07 11.45
N LEU A 330 -13.34 15.59 12.28
CA LEU A 330 -11.94 16.00 12.26
C LEU A 330 -11.25 15.38 11.04
N CYS A 331 -10.68 16.22 10.18
CA CYS A 331 -9.91 15.80 9.01
C CYS A 331 -8.45 16.26 9.15
N PHE A 332 -7.53 15.31 9.27
CA PHE A 332 -6.10 15.58 9.37
C PHE A 332 -5.48 15.61 7.98
N VAL A 333 -5.04 16.79 7.55
CA VAL A 333 -4.46 17.02 6.23
C VAL A 333 -2.98 17.34 6.36
N GLY A 334 -2.14 16.69 5.57
CA GLY A 334 -0.71 16.95 5.59
C GLY A 334 0.10 15.89 4.83
N PRO A 335 1.43 16.06 4.75
CA PRO A 335 2.28 15.15 4.02
C PRO A 335 2.25 13.72 4.59
N PRO A 336 2.61 12.71 3.78
CA PRO A 336 2.68 11.33 4.25
C PRO A 336 3.76 11.16 5.32
N GLY A 337 3.52 10.25 6.27
CA GLY A 337 4.50 9.90 7.30
C GLY A 337 4.58 10.86 8.49
N VAL A 338 3.64 11.82 8.63
CA VAL A 338 3.58 12.71 9.80
C VAL A 338 2.75 12.15 10.97
N GLY A 339 2.29 10.89 10.88
CA GLY A 339 1.59 10.26 12.00
C GLY A 339 0.07 10.46 12.06
N LYS A 340 -0.58 10.93 10.99
CA LYS A 340 -2.05 11.16 10.95
C LYS A 340 -2.87 9.96 11.42
N THR A 341 -2.52 8.77 10.95
CA THR A 341 -3.21 7.52 11.31
C THR A 341 -2.97 7.12 12.76
N SER A 342 -1.75 7.35 13.29
CA SER A 342 -1.43 7.06 14.70
C SER A 342 -2.15 7.99 15.66
N VAL A 343 -2.33 9.27 15.30
CA VAL A 343 -3.14 10.22 16.08
C VAL A 343 -4.58 9.74 16.21
N GLY A 344 -5.20 9.27 15.12
CA GLY A 344 -6.55 8.69 15.16
C GLY A 344 -6.66 7.52 16.15
N ARG A 345 -5.64 6.66 16.21
CA ARG A 345 -5.57 5.56 17.17
C ARG A 345 -5.42 6.07 18.61
N SER A 346 -4.59 7.08 18.83
CA SER A 346 -4.41 7.67 20.16
C SER A 346 -5.68 8.36 20.65
N VAL A 347 -6.44 9.00 19.76
CA VAL A 347 -7.77 9.56 20.11
C VAL A 347 -8.72 8.46 20.58
N ALA A 348 -8.76 7.32 19.89
CA ALA A 348 -9.58 6.17 20.31
C ALA A 348 -9.15 5.64 21.68
N LYS A 349 -7.85 5.48 21.90
CA LYS A 349 -7.27 5.04 23.17
C LYS A 349 -7.59 6.00 24.33
N THR A 350 -7.54 7.30 24.06
CA THR A 350 -7.90 8.36 25.01
C THR A 350 -9.36 8.26 25.45
N LEU A 351 -10.25 8.01 24.52
CA LEU A 351 -11.69 7.82 24.78
C LEU A 351 -12.03 6.46 25.40
N GLY A 352 -11.11 5.49 25.38
CA GLY A 352 -11.39 4.11 25.76
C GLY A 352 -12.30 3.41 24.76
N ARG A 353 -12.31 3.86 23.48
CA ARG A 353 -13.09 3.31 22.39
C ARG A 353 -12.25 2.38 21.53
N GLU A 354 -12.91 1.41 20.93
CA GLU A 354 -12.29 0.56 19.92
C GLU A 354 -11.97 1.35 18.64
N PHE A 355 -10.88 0.98 17.98
CA PHE A 355 -10.38 1.66 16.79
C PHE A 355 -10.45 0.77 15.56
N HIS A 356 -10.97 1.29 14.47
CA HIS A 356 -10.93 0.60 13.18
C HIS A 356 -10.55 1.56 12.05
N ARG A 357 -9.65 1.09 11.17
CA ARG A 357 -9.19 1.84 10.01
C ARG A 357 -9.90 1.35 8.75
N ILE A 358 -10.55 2.27 8.06
CA ILE A 358 -11.19 2.04 6.77
C ILE A 358 -10.35 2.75 5.71
N ALA A 359 -9.62 1.98 4.89
CA ALA A 359 -8.84 2.55 3.78
C ALA A 359 -9.78 2.88 2.62
N LEU A 360 -9.83 4.15 2.23
CA LEU A 360 -10.66 4.65 1.13
C LEU A 360 -9.86 4.81 -0.17
N GLY A 361 -8.53 4.73 -0.11
CA GLY A 361 -7.68 4.80 -1.29
C GLY A 361 -8.01 3.70 -2.30
N GLY A 362 -8.38 4.10 -3.53
CA GLY A 362 -8.74 3.17 -4.60
C GLY A 362 -10.19 2.69 -4.59
N VAL A 363 -11.03 3.17 -3.66
CA VAL A 363 -12.48 2.92 -3.67
C VAL A 363 -13.10 3.75 -4.79
N CYS A 364 -13.76 3.08 -5.73
CA CYS A 364 -14.38 3.71 -6.89
C CYS A 364 -15.90 3.51 -6.94
N ASP A 365 -16.44 2.56 -6.20
CA ASP A 365 -17.87 2.21 -6.22
C ASP A 365 -18.53 2.52 -4.87
N GLN A 366 -19.75 3.04 -4.93
CA GLN A 366 -20.57 3.27 -3.73
C GLN A 366 -20.92 1.97 -2.99
N SER A 367 -20.97 0.84 -3.70
CA SER A 367 -21.25 -0.47 -3.11
C SER A 367 -20.15 -0.94 -2.14
N ASP A 368 -18.92 -0.45 -2.27
CA ASP A 368 -17.88 -0.69 -1.28
C ASP A 368 -18.25 -0.13 0.11
N ILE A 369 -19.01 0.99 0.14
CA ILE A 369 -19.42 1.66 1.38
C ILE A 369 -20.78 1.16 1.86
N ARG A 370 -21.76 1.08 0.93
CA ARG A 370 -23.14 0.70 1.22
C ARG A 370 -23.45 -0.78 1.09
N GLY A 371 -22.50 -1.60 0.62
CA GLY A 371 -22.71 -3.01 0.36
C GLY A 371 -23.48 -3.30 -0.93
N HIS A 372 -23.50 -4.57 -1.32
CA HIS A 372 -24.23 -5.07 -2.48
C HIS A 372 -25.58 -5.63 -2.07
N ARG A 373 -26.59 -5.50 -2.92
CA ARG A 373 -27.91 -6.13 -2.67
C ARG A 373 -27.76 -7.65 -2.61
N ARG A 374 -28.44 -8.30 -1.67
CA ARG A 374 -28.39 -9.75 -1.44
C ARG A 374 -28.76 -10.63 -2.64
N THR A 375 -29.41 -10.04 -3.63
CA THR A 375 -29.79 -10.74 -4.88
C THR A 375 -28.63 -11.01 -5.83
N TYR A 376 -27.48 -10.39 -5.60
CA TYR A 376 -26.30 -10.61 -6.44
C TYR A 376 -25.43 -11.74 -5.90
N VAL A 377 -24.89 -12.56 -6.80
CA VAL A 377 -23.91 -13.60 -6.43
C VAL A 377 -22.63 -12.91 -5.93
N GLY A 378 -22.15 -13.31 -4.77
CA GLY A 378 -20.98 -12.69 -4.14
C GLY A 378 -21.28 -11.38 -3.38
N SER A 379 -22.58 -11.11 -3.08
CA SER A 379 -22.96 -9.93 -2.30
C SER A 379 -22.30 -9.92 -0.92
N MET A 380 -21.83 -8.74 -0.51
CA MET A 380 -21.18 -8.52 0.77
C MET A 380 -21.70 -7.22 1.40
N PRO A 381 -21.71 -7.13 2.75
CA PRO A 381 -21.98 -5.87 3.43
C PRO A 381 -20.90 -4.84 3.14
N GLY A 382 -21.24 -3.55 3.26
CA GLY A 382 -20.31 -2.45 3.07
C GLY A 382 -19.20 -2.42 4.12
N ARG A 383 -18.15 -1.67 3.82
CA ARG A 383 -16.97 -1.55 4.70
C ARG A 383 -17.31 -0.99 6.08
N ILE A 384 -18.31 -0.13 6.18
CA ILE A 384 -18.77 0.44 7.46
C ILE A 384 -19.35 -0.66 8.35
N ILE A 385 -20.28 -1.44 7.81
CA ILE A 385 -20.92 -2.55 8.54
C ILE A 385 -19.91 -3.66 8.87
N ASN A 386 -19.02 -4.00 7.95
CA ASN A 386 -17.93 -4.94 8.23
C ASN A 386 -17.00 -4.44 9.34
N GLY A 387 -16.71 -3.14 9.36
CA GLY A 387 -15.94 -2.50 10.43
C GLY A 387 -16.63 -2.64 11.77
N LEU A 388 -17.94 -2.39 11.86
CA LEU A 388 -18.73 -2.54 13.09
C LEU A 388 -18.76 -4.00 13.57
N LYS A 389 -18.93 -4.96 12.66
CA LYS A 389 -18.85 -6.40 12.97
C LYS A 389 -17.48 -6.75 13.59
N THR A 390 -16.39 -6.28 12.97
CA THR A 390 -15.03 -6.60 13.41
C THR A 390 -14.73 -6.04 14.80
N VAL A 391 -15.21 -4.85 15.08
CA VAL A 391 -14.98 -4.13 16.34
C VAL A 391 -15.90 -4.63 17.46
N GLY A 392 -17.12 -5.05 17.14
CA GLY A 392 -18.09 -5.60 18.07
C GLY A 392 -18.71 -4.59 19.04
N VAL A 393 -18.61 -3.28 18.75
CA VAL A 393 -19.24 -2.18 19.49
C VAL A 393 -19.86 -1.17 18.54
N ASN A 394 -20.92 -0.47 18.98
CA ASN A 394 -21.64 0.50 18.14
C ASN A 394 -21.08 1.92 18.20
N ASN A 395 -20.11 2.17 19.09
CA ASN A 395 -19.50 3.49 19.30
C ASN A 395 -17.98 3.48 19.08
N PRO A 396 -17.46 2.84 18.00
CA PRO A 396 -16.03 2.84 17.71
C PRO A 396 -15.54 4.20 17.21
N VAL A 397 -14.23 4.33 17.10
CA VAL A 397 -13.58 5.38 16.32
C VAL A 397 -13.22 4.80 14.95
N PHE A 398 -13.84 5.30 13.90
CA PHE A 398 -13.52 4.95 12.52
C PHE A 398 -12.60 5.99 11.90
N LEU A 399 -11.43 5.53 11.48
CA LEU A 399 -10.50 6.33 10.72
C LEU A 399 -10.71 6.09 9.22
N LEU A 400 -11.23 7.09 8.54
CA LEU A 400 -11.35 7.12 7.08
C LEU A 400 -10.02 7.58 6.48
N ASP A 401 -9.20 6.63 6.05
CA ASP A 401 -7.85 6.92 5.60
C ASP A 401 -7.79 7.17 4.09
N GLU A 402 -7.04 8.19 3.67
CA GLU A 402 -6.84 8.59 2.27
C GLU A 402 -8.14 9.01 1.55
N VAL A 403 -8.95 9.88 2.16
CA VAL A 403 -10.18 10.42 1.56
C VAL A 403 -9.92 11.20 0.26
N ASP A 404 -8.73 11.78 0.12
CA ASP A 404 -8.27 12.49 -1.08
C ASP A 404 -8.04 11.58 -2.30
N LYS A 405 -8.01 10.26 -2.09
CA LYS A 405 -7.79 9.26 -3.15
C LYS A 405 -9.05 8.50 -3.54
N LEU A 406 -10.21 9.02 -3.22
CA LEU A 406 -11.49 8.48 -3.69
C LEU A 406 -11.56 8.56 -5.21
N GLY A 407 -11.80 7.42 -5.85
CA GLY A 407 -12.03 7.35 -7.29
C GLY A 407 -13.46 7.78 -7.67
N LYS A 408 -13.65 8.14 -8.93
CA LYS A 408 -14.99 8.30 -9.52
C LYS A 408 -15.20 7.19 -10.54
N SER A 409 -16.33 6.51 -10.44
CA SER A 409 -16.75 5.47 -11.39
C SER A 409 -18.01 5.90 -12.13
N LEU A 410 -18.19 5.36 -13.33
CA LEU A 410 -19.44 5.50 -14.08
C LEU A 410 -20.64 4.79 -13.38
N GLN A 411 -20.35 3.88 -12.46
CA GLN A 411 -21.37 3.08 -11.76
C GLN A 411 -21.81 3.67 -10.42
N GLY A 412 -21.21 4.75 -9.94
CA GLY A 412 -21.57 5.41 -8.70
C GLY A 412 -20.49 6.32 -8.14
N ASP A 413 -20.91 7.22 -7.25
CA ASP A 413 -20.02 8.13 -6.54
C ASP A 413 -19.90 7.70 -5.07
N PRO A 414 -18.72 7.17 -4.64
CA PRO A 414 -18.51 6.80 -3.25
C PRO A 414 -18.57 8.00 -2.30
N ALA A 415 -18.31 9.22 -2.79
CA ALA A 415 -18.41 10.43 -1.99
C ALA A 415 -19.86 10.70 -1.57
N ALA A 416 -20.85 10.42 -2.44
CA ALA A 416 -22.26 10.55 -2.10
C ALA A 416 -22.69 9.56 -1.00
N ALA A 417 -22.16 8.32 -1.04
CA ALA A 417 -22.39 7.33 0.01
C ALA A 417 -21.76 7.75 1.35
N LEU A 418 -20.57 8.35 1.31
CA LEU A 418 -19.91 8.87 2.51
C LEU A 418 -20.64 10.08 3.10
N LEU A 419 -21.26 10.93 2.29
CA LEU A 419 -22.05 12.05 2.79
C LEU A 419 -23.18 11.59 3.70
N GLU A 420 -23.88 10.50 3.35
CA GLU A 420 -24.93 9.95 4.20
C GLU A 420 -24.38 9.39 5.53
N VAL A 421 -23.21 8.73 5.48
CA VAL A 421 -22.55 8.19 6.66
C VAL A 421 -22.06 9.30 7.60
N LEU A 422 -21.55 10.38 7.03
CA LEU A 422 -20.89 11.46 7.76
C LEU A 422 -21.85 12.56 8.21
N ASP A 423 -23.05 12.64 7.65
CA ASP A 423 -24.04 13.65 8.03
C ASP A 423 -24.71 13.30 9.37
N PRO A 424 -24.53 14.08 10.44
CA PRO A 424 -25.13 13.82 11.73
C PRO A 424 -26.67 13.85 11.72
N GLU A 425 -27.29 14.41 10.69
CA GLU A 425 -28.75 14.45 10.54
C GLU A 425 -29.31 13.19 9.86
N GLN A 426 -28.49 12.49 9.08
CA GLN A 426 -28.91 11.30 8.30
C GLN A 426 -28.31 10.00 8.83
N ASN A 427 -27.15 10.02 9.50
CA ASN A 427 -26.40 8.83 9.89
C ASN A 427 -27.11 7.92 10.91
N HIS A 428 -28.11 8.44 11.66
CA HIS A 428 -28.93 7.64 12.57
C HIS A 428 -29.80 6.60 11.82
N ASN A 429 -30.04 6.81 10.53
CA ASN A 429 -30.86 5.94 9.69
C ASN A 429 -30.09 5.38 8.49
N PHE A 430 -28.79 5.15 8.66
CA PHE A 430 -27.94 4.59 7.60
C PHE A 430 -28.43 3.21 7.17
N THR A 431 -28.67 3.04 5.87
CA THR A 431 -29.13 1.77 5.31
C THR A 431 -28.09 1.16 4.39
N ASP A 432 -27.48 0.07 4.83
CA ASP A 432 -26.63 -0.77 3.99
C ASP A 432 -27.52 -1.64 3.08
N HIS A 433 -27.17 -1.75 1.79
CA HIS A 433 -27.95 -2.49 0.81
C HIS A 433 -27.97 -4.00 1.07
N TYR A 434 -26.95 -4.55 1.73
CA TYR A 434 -26.92 -5.96 2.12
C TYR A 434 -27.83 -6.22 3.32
N LEU A 435 -27.76 -5.35 4.34
CA LEU A 435 -28.62 -5.46 5.52
C LEU A 435 -30.06 -5.15 5.19
N ASN A 436 -30.31 -4.13 4.37
CA ASN A 436 -31.64 -3.58 4.07
C ASN A 436 -32.47 -3.24 5.32
N VAL A 437 -31.77 -2.87 6.38
CA VAL A 437 -32.33 -2.40 7.67
C VAL A 437 -31.49 -1.21 8.10
N ALA A 438 -32.12 -0.20 8.68
CA ALA A 438 -31.41 0.96 9.20
C ALA A 438 -30.52 0.59 10.38
N PHE A 439 -29.28 1.09 10.35
CA PHE A 439 -28.32 1.00 11.45
C PHE A 439 -27.97 2.40 11.93
N ASP A 440 -27.97 2.60 13.24
CA ASP A 440 -27.67 3.90 13.85
C ASP A 440 -26.15 4.09 13.96
N LEU A 441 -25.58 5.00 13.16
CA LEU A 441 -24.18 5.39 13.18
C LEU A 441 -23.92 6.65 14.01
N SER A 442 -24.92 7.20 14.70
CA SER A 442 -24.80 8.47 15.44
C SER A 442 -23.80 8.41 16.60
N GLN A 443 -23.51 7.20 17.09
CA GLN A 443 -22.54 6.98 18.17
C GLN A 443 -21.11 6.75 17.67
N VAL A 444 -20.92 6.55 16.38
CA VAL A 444 -19.60 6.35 15.77
C VAL A 444 -18.87 7.68 15.68
N LEU A 445 -17.61 7.71 16.08
CA LEU A 445 -16.73 8.85 15.87
C LEU A 445 -15.95 8.65 14.57
N PHE A 446 -16.20 9.49 13.58
CA PHE A 446 -15.44 9.49 12.32
C PHE A 446 -14.30 10.50 12.39
N ILE A 447 -13.12 10.05 12.00
CA ILE A 447 -11.92 10.87 11.79
C ILE A 447 -11.45 10.61 10.35
N ALA A 448 -11.14 11.64 9.61
CA ALA A 448 -10.64 11.52 8.24
C ALA A 448 -9.15 11.86 8.16
N THR A 449 -8.45 11.27 7.19
CA THR A 449 -7.09 11.67 6.84
C THR A 449 -6.98 11.92 5.34
N ALA A 450 -6.18 12.91 4.98
CA ALA A 450 -5.89 13.24 3.59
C ALA A 450 -4.46 13.75 3.45
N ASN A 451 -3.90 13.71 2.25
CA ASN A 451 -2.63 14.37 1.97
C ASN A 451 -2.86 15.78 1.42
N THR A 452 -3.93 15.97 0.64
CA THR A 452 -4.32 17.26 0.06
C THR A 452 -5.84 17.44 0.14
N THR A 453 -6.28 18.68 0.20
CA THR A 453 -7.71 19.02 0.15
C THR A 453 -8.23 19.21 -1.27
N ALA A 454 -7.35 19.41 -2.24
CA ALA A 454 -7.70 19.79 -3.60
C ALA A 454 -8.56 18.74 -4.35
N THR A 455 -8.36 17.47 -4.04
CA THR A 455 -9.05 16.34 -4.69
C THR A 455 -10.30 15.89 -3.94
N ILE A 456 -10.52 16.39 -2.72
CA ILE A 456 -11.71 16.03 -1.92
C ILE A 456 -12.92 16.80 -2.45
N PRO A 457 -14.06 16.12 -2.68
CA PRO A 457 -15.28 16.78 -3.11
C PRO A 457 -15.72 17.90 -2.14
N PRO A 458 -16.11 19.08 -2.64
CA PRO A 458 -16.49 20.21 -1.79
C PRO A 458 -17.59 19.89 -0.77
N ALA A 459 -18.55 19.05 -1.14
CA ALA A 459 -19.62 18.63 -0.25
C ALA A 459 -19.16 17.84 0.97
N LEU A 460 -18.05 17.07 0.85
CA LEU A 460 -17.43 16.39 1.97
C LEU A 460 -16.61 17.37 2.81
N LEU A 461 -15.88 18.29 2.16
CA LEU A 461 -15.09 19.31 2.86
C LEU A 461 -15.96 20.21 3.76
N ASP A 462 -17.17 20.54 3.33
CA ASP A 462 -18.11 21.35 4.09
C ASP A 462 -18.55 20.73 5.44
N ARG A 463 -18.45 19.39 5.54
CA ARG A 463 -18.77 18.63 6.77
C ARG A 463 -17.56 18.32 7.63
N MET A 464 -16.36 18.65 7.14
CA MET A 464 -15.11 18.33 7.80
C MET A 464 -14.43 19.59 8.35
N GLU A 465 -13.93 19.48 9.54
CA GLU A 465 -13.02 20.46 10.11
C GLU A 465 -11.58 20.09 9.75
N ILE A 466 -10.96 20.93 8.93
CA ILE A 466 -9.61 20.66 8.41
C ILE A 466 -8.58 21.09 9.45
N ILE A 467 -7.75 20.15 9.89
CA ILE A 467 -6.61 20.39 10.75
C ILE A 467 -5.34 20.11 9.96
N GLN A 468 -4.59 21.16 9.66
CA GLN A 468 -3.33 21.03 8.95
C GLN A 468 -2.26 20.43 9.87
N VAL A 469 -1.64 19.35 9.39
CA VAL A 469 -0.53 18.66 10.05
C VAL A 469 0.73 18.92 9.23
N PRO A 470 1.58 19.87 9.63
CA PRO A 470 2.78 20.20 8.86
C PRO A 470 3.84 19.09 8.95
N GLY A 471 4.85 19.18 8.09
CA GLY A 471 6.05 18.36 8.20
C GLY A 471 6.85 18.66 9.47
N TYR A 472 7.74 17.75 9.85
CA TYR A 472 8.61 17.89 11.01
C TYR A 472 9.92 18.62 10.68
N THR A 473 10.45 19.31 11.70
CA THR A 473 11.81 19.85 11.67
C THR A 473 12.84 18.72 11.84
N GLN A 474 14.11 19.01 11.60
CA GLN A 474 15.18 18.03 11.81
C GLN A 474 15.28 17.60 13.28
N GLU A 475 15.17 18.56 14.21
CA GLU A 475 15.18 18.30 15.64
C GLU A 475 13.99 17.47 16.11
N GLU A 476 12.78 17.81 15.65
CA GLU A 476 11.58 17.02 15.92
C GLU A 476 11.73 15.59 15.41
N LYS A 477 12.34 15.38 14.23
CA LYS A 477 12.61 14.04 13.69
C LYS A 477 13.61 13.24 14.51
N ILE A 478 14.64 13.90 15.07
CA ILE A 478 15.61 13.25 15.97
C ILE A 478 14.88 12.78 17.23
N GLU A 479 14.09 13.65 17.85
CA GLU A 479 13.33 13.30 19.05
C GLU A 479 12.32 12.17 18.78
N ILE A 480 11.59 12.24 17.67
CA ILE A 480 10.66 11.19 17.25
C ILE A 480 11.40 9.87 17.00
N ALA A 481 12.57 9.93 16.37
CA ALA A 481 13.39 8.74 16.11
C ALA A 481 13.78 8.06 17.42
N HIS A 482 14.33 8.82 18.38
CA HIS A 482 14.79 8.27 19.64
C HIS A 482 13.66 7.83 20.59
N ARG A 483 12.54 8.56 20.63
CA ARG A 483 11.41 8.23 21.52
C ARG A 483 10.53 7.12 21.00
N HIS A 484 10.33 7.03 19.67
CA HIS A 484 9.31 6.16 19.09
C HIS A 484 9.83 5.20 18.04
N LEU A 485 10.66 5.67 17.06
CA LEU A 485 11.02 4.83 15.91
C LEU A 485 12.10 3.80 16.28
N ILE A 486 13.16 4.21 16.94
CA ILE A 486 14.25 3.30 17.33
C ILE A 486 13.74 2.19 18.26
N PRO A 487 13.02 2.49 19.38
CA PRO A 487 12.47 1.44 20.24
C PRO A 487 11.55 0.46 19.49
N LYS A 488 10.68 0.98 18.63
CA LYS A 488 9.79 0.18 17.79
C LYS A 488 10.57 -0.74 16.84
N GLN A 489 11.62 -0.21 16.19
CA GLN A 489 12.44 -0.99 15.25
C GLN A 489 13.26 -2.05 15.99
N LEU A 490 13.76 -1.76 17.19
CA LEU A 490 14.45 -2.74 18.03
C LEU A 490 13.52 -3.90 18.40
N GLU A 491 12.30 -3.60 18.85
CA GLU A 491 11.29 -4.61 19.18
C GLU A 491 10.94 -5.48 17.95
N GLN A 492 10.72 -4.85 16.80
CA GLN A 492 10.37 -5.56 15.55
C GLN A 492 11.47 -6.50 15.04
N HIS A 493 12.73 -6.18 15.32
CA HIS A 493 13.89 -6.96 14.87
C HIS A 493 14.52 -7.83 15.99
N GLY A 494 13.89 -7.89 17.17
CA GLY A 494 14.35 -8.71 18.28
C GLY A 494 15.68 -8.25 18.88
N LEU A 495 16.02 -6.96 18.73
CA LEU A 495 17.22 -6.36 19.29
C LEU A 495 16.94 -5.71 20.64
N THR A 496 17.91 -5.78 21.55
CA THR A 496 17.88 -5.05 22.83
C THR A 496 18.64 -3.72 22.74
N PRO A 497 18.25 -2.71 23.55
CA PRO A 497 18.99 -1.44 23.59
C PRO A 497 20.45 -1.57 24.00
N GLN A 498 20.83 -2.71 24.59
CA GLN A 498 22.21 -3.00 24.99
C GLN A 498 23.08 -3.53 23.83
N GLN A 499 22.48 -3.94 22.72
CA GLN A 499 23.17 -4.50 21.56
C GLN A 499 23.52 -3.46 20.51
N ILE A 500 22.80 -2.32 20.47
CA ILE A 500 23.01 -1.27 19.49
C ILE A 500 22.91 0.11 20.12
N GLN A 501 23.79 1.00 19.70
CA GLN A 501 23.76 2.41 20.08
C GLN A 501 23.76 3.27 18.83
N ILE A 502 22.70 4.07 18.65
CA ILE A 502 22.56 5.03 17.56
C ILE A 502 22.64 6.45 18.17
N PRO A 503 23.76 7.17 18.02
CA PRO A 503 23.88 8.55 18.53
C PRO A 503 22.93 9.51 17.81
N GLN A 504 22.59 10.63 18.46
CA GLN A 504 21.78 11.68 17.82
C GLN A 504 22.45 12.28 16.59
N VAL A 505 23.78 12.40 16.60
CA VAL A 505 24.56 12.87 15.44
C VAL A 505 24.37 11.94 14.24
N THR A 506 24.44 10.63 14.45
CA THR A 506 24.21 9.64 13.40
C THR A 506 22.77 9.69 12.89
N THR A 507 21.80 9.88 13.78
CA THR A 507 20.40 10.07 13.38
C THR A 507 20.23 11.33 12.54
N LEU A 508 20.91 12.42 12.88
CA LEU A 508 20.92 13.65 12.07
C LEU A 508 21.52 13.41 10.69
N ASP A 509 22.63 12.66 10.60
CA ASP A 509 23.23 12.27 9.31
C ASP A 509 22.26 11.45 8.45
N VAL A 510 21.53 10.52 9.04
CA VAL A 510 20.47 9.76 8.32
C VAL A 510 19.39 10.71 7.81
N ILE A 511 18.94 11.66 8.62
CA ILE A 511 17.90 12.63 8.25
C ILE A 511 18.35 13.54 7.12
N THR A 512 19.58 14.06 7.18
CA THR A 512 20.08 15.07 6.25
C THR A 512 20.62 14.49 4.95
N ARG A 513 21.31 13.35 5.02
CA ARG A 513 22.06 12.78 3.88
C ARG A 513 21.37 11.60 3.22
N TYR A 514 20.46 10.91 3.89
CA TYR A 514 19.77 9.71 3.38
C TYR A 514 18.27 9.85 3.24
N THR A 515 17.67 10.93 3.76
CA THR A 515 16.23 11.18 3.64
C THR A 515 15.94 12.64 3.28
N ARG A 516 15.00 12.86 2.35
CA ARG A 516 14.43 14.18 2.01
C ARG A 516 12.94 14.09 2.02
N GLU A 517 12.34 14.02 3.20
CA GLU A 517 10.89 13.92 3.38
C GLU A 517 10.38 14.88 4.44
N ALA A 518 9.12 15.29 4.33
CA ALA A 518 8.47 16.10 5.36
C ALA A 518 8.14 15.29 6.62
N GLY A 519 7.77 14.02 6.46
CA GLY A 519 7.47 13.08 7.55
C GLY A 519 8.69 12.28 8.01
N VAL A 520 8.43 11.10 8.58
CA VAL A 520 9.44 10.18 9.14
C VAL A 520 9.36 8.75 8.55
N ARG A 521 8.65 8.55 7.44
CA ARG A 521 8.42 7.22 6.88
C ARG A 521 9.68 6.61 6.27
N SER A 522 10.48 7.40 5.54
CA SER A 522 11.76 6.95 4.99
C SER A 522 12.79 6.80 6.10
N LEU A 523 12.77 7.67 7.10
CA LEU A 523 13.60 7.57 8.30
C LEU A 523 13.34 6.25 9.03
N ASP A 524 12.06 5.88 9.27
CA ASP A 524 11.66 4.61 9.89
C ASP A 524 12.22 3.41 9.09
N ARG A 525 12.14 3.45 7.75
CA ARG A 525 12.69 2.41 6.87
C ARG A 525 14.23 2.31 6.92
N LYS A 526 14.92 3.46 6.98
CA LYS A 526 16.38 3.50 7.07
C LYS A 526 16.87 2.99 8.43
N LEU A 527 16.20 3.37 9.52
CA LEU A 527 16.46 2.83 10.86
C LEU A 527 16.21 1.31 10.90
N GLY A 528 15.14 0.83 10.27
CA GLY A 528 14.90 -0.61 10.11
C GLY A 528 15.99 -1.33 9.32
N ALA A 529 16.58 -0.70 8.30
CA ALA A 529 17.71 -1.27 7.57
C ALA A 529 18.97 -1.38 8.45
N ILE A 530 19.22 -0.36 9.27
CA ILE A 530 20.32 -0.36 10.26
C ILE A 530 20.11 -1.50 11.27
N CYS A 531 18.90 -1.62 11.83
CA CYS A 531 18.59 -2.68 12.79
C CYS A 531 18.75 -4.08 12.17
N ARG A 532 18.34 -4.29 10.92
CA ARG A 532 18.54 -5.58 10.23
C ARG A 532 20.02 -5.91 10.03
N ALA A 533 20.84 -4.95 9.63
CA ALA A 533 22.28 -5.16 9.47
C ALA A 533 22.95 -5.51 10.81
N VAL A 534 22.54 -4.85 11.88
CA VAL A 534 23.03 -5.17 13.23
C VAL A 534 22.54 -6.54 13.69
N ALA A 535 21.29 -6.90 13.42
CA ALA A 535 20.75 -8.22 13.76
C ALA A 535 21.56 -9.36 13.12
N VAL A 536 22.01 -9.19 11.86
CA VAL A 536 22.90 -10.16 11.21
C VAL A 536 24.22 -10.30 11.98
N LYS A 537 24.87 -9.18 12.31
CA LYS A 537 26.14 -9.19 13.07
C LYS A 537 26.00 -9.83 14.45
N VAL A 538 24.89 -9.58 15.15
CA VAL A 538 24.59 -10.19 16.46
C VAL A 538 24.36 -11.70 16.32
N ALA A 539 23.58 -12.13 15.31
CA ALA A 539 23.33 -13.55 15.06
C ALA A 539 24.59 -14.32 14.68
N GLU A 540 25.48 -13.73 13.87
CA GLU A 540 26.78 -14.30 13.52
C GLU A 540 27.70 -14.41 14.75
N GLY A 541 27.67 -13.42 15.65
CA GLY A 541 28.39 -13.42 16.92
C GLY A 541 27.92 -14.53 17.85
N GLN A 542 26.62 -14.71 18.03
CA GLN A 542 26.05 -15.77 18.86
C GLN A 542 26.35 -17.18 18.33
N HIS A 543 26.38 -17.37 17.01
CA HIS A 543 26.77 -18.64 16.40
C HIS A 543 28.25 -18.99 16.64
N ARG A 544 29.13 -18.01 16.80
CA ARG A 544 30.55 -18.22 17.13
C ARG A 544 30.72 -18.60 18.61
N GLU A 545 30.03 -17.94 19.52
CA GLU A 545 30.03 -18.28 20.95
C GLU A 545 29.48 -19.70 21.19
N ALA A 546 28.38 -20.07 20.55
CA ALA A 546 27.80 -21.43 20.65
C ALA A 546 28.71 -22.54 20.07
N LYS A 547 29.64 -22.21 19.15
CA LYS A 547 30.67 -23.17 18.69
C LYS A 547 31.87 -23.28 19.63
N LEU A 548 32.17 -22.22 20.37
CA LEU A 548 33.26 -22.21 21.37
C LEU A 548 32.89 -22.94 22.66
N ASP A 549 31.61 -22.96 23.03
CA ASP A 549 31.10 -23.62 24.27
C ASP A 549 30.82 -25.14 24.13
N ARG A 550 31.12 -25.76 22.99
CA ARG A 550 31.05 -27.22 22.87
C ARG A 550 32.37 -27.79 23.40
N PRO A 551 32.40 -28.51 24.57
CA PRO A 551 33.58 -29.19 25.05
C PRO A 551 33.97 -30.24 24.03
N GLY A 552 35.23 -30.17 23.57
CA GLY A 552 35.78 -31.14 22.65
C GLY A 552 35.65 -32.58 23.14
N VAL A 553 34.88 -33.37 22.40
CA VAL A 553 34.88 -34.81 22.55
C VAL A 553 36.21 -35.30 22.00
N ALA A 554 37.08 -35.76 22.86
CA ALA A 554 38.34 -36.41 22.52
C ALA A 554 38.05 -37.66 21.71
N GLU A 555 38.40 -37.70 20.44
CA GLU A 555 38.42 -38.93 19.66
C GLU A 555 39.73 -39.68 19.95
N GLY A 556 39.50 -40.87 20.45
CA GLY A 556 40.55 -41.89 20.57
C GLY A 556 40.85 -42.59 19.24
N GLU A 557 42.07 -42.88 19.10
CA GLU A 557 42.80 -43.55 18.02
C GLU A 557 42.13 -44.79 17.37
N GLY A 558 42.41 -44.95 16.08
CA GLY A 558 42.60 -46.27 15.49
C GLY A 558 42.03 -46.48 14.10
N GLY A 559 42.92 -46.65 13.12
CA GLY A 559 42.56 -47.36 11.88
C GLY A 559 43.15 -46.77 10.57
N LYS A 560 44.33 -47.24 10.18
CA LYS A 560 44.95 -47.08 8.87
C LYS A 560 44.08 -47.72 7.74
N GLU A 561 44.04 -47.07 6.57
CA GLU A 561 44.64 -47.58 5.32
C GLU A 561 44.06 -46.99 4.03
N HIS A 562 44.99 -46.70 3.12
CA HIS A 562 45.03 -46.63 1.65
C HIS A 562 44.40 -45.46 0.84
N ILE A 563 45.22 -44.55 0.45
CA ILE A 563 45.76 -44.18 -0.90
C ILE A 563 44.71 -44.25 -2.05
N LEU A 564 44.43 -43.11 -2.61
CA LEU A 564 44.55 -42.83 -4.06
C LEU A 564 44.61 -41.29 -4.30
N GLU A 565 45.70 -40.97 -5.00
CA GLU A 565 46.03 -39.63 -5.50
C GLU A 565 45.03 -39.17 -6.57
N ASP A 566 44.93 -37.88 -6.67
CA ASP A 566 44.77 -37.00 -7.83
C ASP A 566 43.50 -36.16 -7.78
N ALA A 567 43.67 -34.91 -7.41
CA ALA A 567 43.26 -33.72 -8.11
C ALA A 567 43.36 -32.51 -7.16
N LYS A 568 44.31 -31.65 -7.47
CA LYS A 568 44.37 -30.28 -6.91
C LYS A 568 43.14 -29.50 -7.31
N PRO A 569 42.48 -28.82 -6.39
CA PRO A 569 41.82 -27.56 -6.72
C PRO A 569 42.65 -26.38 -6.19
N ASP A 570 42.67 -25.37 -7.01
CA ASP A 570 43.34 -24.09 -6.81
C ASP A 570 43.04 -23.49 -5.44
N SER A 571 44.11 -23.05 -4.81
CA SER A 571 44.10 -22.24 -3.61
C SER A 571 43.41 -20.91 -3.87
N ILE A 572 42.18 -20.80 -3.40
CA ILE A 572 41.55 -19.51 -3.10
C ILE A 572 42.04 -19.17 -1.70
N ASP A 573 42.92 -18.17 -1.64
CA ASP A 573 43.34 -17.48 -0.41
C ASP A 573 42.09 -16.82 0.20
N ASP A 574 41.38 -17.53 1.07
CA ASP A 574 40.34 -17.02 1.94
C ASP A 574 40.98 -16.66 3.29
N THR A 575 41.88 -15.66 3.25
CA THR A 575 42.24 -14.89 4.45
C THR A 575 41.13 -13.85 4.70
N THR A 576 39.93 -14.31 5.01
CA THR A 576 38.98 -13.47 5.69
C THR A 576 39.48 -13.25 7.11
N ASP A 577 39.83 -11.99 7.36
CA ASP A 577 40.10 -11.40 8.66
C ASP A 577 39.13 -11.95 9.70
N LEU A 578 39.60 -12.80 10.58
CA LEU A 578 38.89 -13.33 11.74
C LEU A 578 38.85 -12.20 12.80
N GLY A 579 38.05 -11.16 12.49
CA GLY A 579 37.80 -10.05 13.41
C GLY A 579 37.21 -10.62 14.73
N LEU A 580 37.71 -10.07 15.82
CA LEU A 580 37.18 -10.23 17.16
C LEU A 580 35.66 -10.09 17.18
N PRO A 581 34.92 -10.78 18.07
CA PRO A 581 33.49 -10.59 18.20
C PRO A 581 33.17 -9.12 18.41
N PRO A 582 32.11 -8.57 17.76
CA PRO A 582 31.83 -7.15 17.87
C PRO A 582 31.62 -6.74 19.33
N GLU A 583 32.36 -5.73 19.79
CA GLU A 583 32.15 -5.16 21.11
C GLU A 583 30.69 -4.67 21.22
N MET A 584 29.99 -5.13 22.25
CA MET A 584 28.62 -4.70 22.54
C MET A 584 28.66 -3.46 23.46
N PRO A 585 27.83 -2.43 23.22
CA PRO A 585 26.88 -2.23 22.12
C PRO A 585 27.56 -1.85 20.80
N ILE A 586 27.02 -2.32 19.66
CA ILE A 586 27.50 -1.94 18.34
C ILE A 586 27.16 -0.47 18.11
N LEU A 587 28.19 0.35 18.05
CA LEU A 587 28.07 1.80 17.80
C LEU A 587 27.87 2.04 16.31
N ILE A 588 26.80 2.75 15.95
CA ILE A 588 26.54 3.17 14.58
C ILE A 588 27.14 4.58 14.37
N ASP A 589 28.31 4.62 13.79
CA ASP A 589 28.97 5.85 13.37
C ASP A 589 28.74 6.13 11.87
N PHE A 590 29.35 7.18 11.34
CA PHE A 590 29.23 7.56 9.93
C PHE A 590 29.78 6.49 8.96
N HIS A 591 30.84 5.76 9.35
CA HIS A 591 31.39 4.69 8.54
C HIS A 591 30.44 3.50 8.48
N ALA A 592 29.91 3.09 9.63
CA ALA A 592 28.90 2.05 9.70
C ALA A 592 27.63 2.40 8.89
N LEU A 593 27.22 3.68 8.88
CA LEU A 593 26.12 4.14 8.03
C LEU A 593 26.41 3.96 6.55
N LYS A 594 27.61 4.33 6.11
CA LYS A 594 28.01 4.20 4.71
C LYS A 594 28.09 2.75 4.27
N ASP A 595 28.57 1.87 5.14
CA ASP A 595 28.60 0.42 4.88
C ASP A 595 27.23 -0.20 4.79
N ILE A 596 26.28 0.23 5.65
CA ILE A 596 24.92 -0.33 5.72
C ILE A 596 23.98 0.29 4.68
N LEU A 597 23.99 1.61 4.56
CA LEU A 597 23.03 2.35 3.72
C LEU A 597 23.59 2.73 2.35
N GLY A 598 24.88 2.50 2.11
CA GLY A 598 25.59 2.95 0.92
C GLY A 598 26.06 4.41 1.01
N PRO A 599 26.57 4.98 -0.09
CA PRO A 599 27.00 6.37 -0.13
C PRO A 599 25.81 7.32 0.14
N PRO A 600 26.07 8.52 0.69
CA PRO A 600 25.05 9.53 0.90
C PRO A 600 24.27 9.81 -0.38
N MET A 601 22.95 9.82 -0.29
CA MET A 601 22.08 10.06 -1.45
C MET A 601 21.95 11.55 -1.78
N TYR A 602 22.16 12.40 -0.77
CA TYR A 602 21.97 13.84 -0.87
C TYR A 602 23.23 14.54 -0.37
N GLU A 603 23.98 15.10 -1.29
CA GLU A 603 25.06 16.03 -0.98
C GLU A 603 24.55 17.46 -1.06
N MET A 604 25.23 18.40 -0.42
CA MET A 604 24.84 19.81 -0.49
C MET A 604 25.21 20.39 -1.88
N GLU A 605 24.34 20.12 -2.85
CA GLU A 605 24.48 20.63 -4.24
C GLU A 605 24.33 22.17 -4.36
N VAL A 606 23.89 22.81 -3.27
CA VAL A 606 23.50 24.24 -3.30
C VAL A 606 24.66 25.16 -3.68
N SER A 607 25.87 24.84 -3.27
CA SER A 607 27.04 25.71 -3.52
C SER A 607 27.61 25.62 -4.95
N GLU A 608 27.52 24.46 -5.59
CA GLU A 608 28.11 24.25 -6.92
C GLU A 608 27.25 24.84 -8.05
N ARG A 609 25.93 24.74 -7.94
CA ARG A 609 25.00 25.22 -8.99
C ARG A 609 24.88 26.75 -9.06
N LEU A 610 25.19 27.46 -7.98
CA LEU A 610 25.07 28.93 -7.89
C LEU A 610 26.34 29.70 -8.27
N SER A 611 27.32 29.02 -8.81
CA SER A 611 28.57 29.62 -9.27
C SER A 611 28.46 30.41 -10.59
N GLN A 612 27.31 30.35 -11.24
CA GLN A 612 27.05 31.02 -12.53
C GLN A 612 25.83 31.94 -12.45
N PRO A 613 25.83 33.07 -13.18
CA PRO A 613 24.66 33.92 -13.28
C PRO A 613 23.52 33.20 -14.02
N GLY A 614 22.28 33.56 -13.68
CA GLY A 614 21.10 32.92 -14.26
C GLY A 614 20.60 31.71 -13.48
N VAL A 615 20.96 31.57 -12.20
CA VAL A 615 20.43 30.54 -11.30
C VAL A 615 19.86 31.19 -10.05
N ALA A 616 18.69 30.72 -9.60
CA ALA A 616 18.05 31.17 -8.36
C ALA A 616 17.36 29.98 -7.63
N ILE A 617 17.22 30.11 -6.32
CA ILE A 617 16.55 29.11 -5.48
C ILE A 617 15.16 29.59 -5.13
N GLY A 618 14.16 28.82 -5.52
CA GLY A 618 12.77 28.99 -5.11
C GLY A 618 12.33 27.98 -4.07
N LEU A 619 11.17 28.22 -3.50
CA LEU A 619 10.50 27.32 -2.57
C LEU A 619 9.17 26.87 -3.17
N ALA A 620 9.02 25.58 -3.34
CA ALA A 620 7.80 24.94 -3.81
C ALA A 620 7.08 24.21 -2.68
N TRP A 621 5.76 24.21 -2.74
CA TRP A 621 4.92 23.34 -1.91
C TRP A 621 4.47 22.16 -2.77
N THR A 622 4.57 20.97 -2.21
CA THR A 622 4.08 19.74 -2.83
C THR A 622 3.20 18.98 -1.82
N PRO A 623 2.36 18.05 -2.25
CA PRO A 623 1.60 17.19 -1.33
C PRO A 623 2.49 16.34 -0.41
N LEU A 624 3.78 16.21 -0.74
CA LEU A 624 4.78 15.51 0.06
C LEU A 624 5.48 16.44 1.08
N GLY A 625 5.19 17.73 1.05
CA GLY A 625 5.79 18.78 1.88
C GLY A 625 6.48 19.86 1.07
N GLY A 626 7.16 20.80 1.74
CA GLY A 626 7.96 21.82 1.08
C GLY A 626 9.25 21.29 0.48
N GLU A 627 9.65 21.81 -0.68
CA GLU A 627 10.90 21.48 -1.37
C GLU A 627 11.61 22.74 -1.87
N ILE A 628 12.95 22.69 -1.96
CA ILE A 628 13.73 23.69 -2.68
C ILE A 628 13.67 23.40 -4.17
N MET A 629 13.63 24.48 -4.95
CA MET A 629 13.54 24.41 -6.41
C MET A 629 14.61 25.29 -7.03
N PHE A 630 15.49 24.71 -7.83
CA PHE A 630 16.41 25.48 -8.66
C PHE A 630 15.68 25.97 -9.91
N VAL A 631 15.97 27.21 -10.30
CA VAL A 631 15.51 27.80 -11.55
C VAL A 631 16.76 28.24 -12.29
N GLU A 632 16.96 27.71 -13.47
CA GLU A 632 18.13 27.98 -14.31
C GLU A 632 17.69 28.63 -15.59
N ALA A 633 18.36 29.68 -15.98
CA ALA A 633 18.11 30.41 -17.22
C ALA A 633 19.38 30.55 -18.06
N SER A 634 19.23 30.33 -19.36
CA SER A 634 20.31 30.55 -20.35
C SER A 634 19.78 31.43 -21.47
N ARG A 635 20.69 32.20 -22.04
CA ARG A 635 20.40 33.03 -23.24
C ARG A 635 21.15 32.49 -24.45
N MET A 636 20.49 32.55 -25.58
CA MET A 636 20.99 32.08 -26.86
C MET A 636 20.68 33.13 -27.92
N ASP A 637 21.41 33.13 -29.02
CA ASP A 637 21.04 33.93 -30.19
C ASP A 637 19.78 33.36 -30.85
N GLY A 638 18.77 34.19 -31.12
CA GLY A 638 17.48 33.71 -31.62
C GLY A 638 16.51 34.84 -32.01
N GLU A 639 15.25 34.52 -32.08
CA GLU A 639 14.19 35.43 -32.58
C GLU A 639 13.35 36.07 -31.43
N GLY A 640 13.79 35.94 -30.19
CA GLY A 640 13.08 36.49 -29.03
C GLY A 640 12.10 35.50 -28.38
N GLN A 641 12.31 34.20 -28.51
CA GLN A 641 11.46 33.17 -27.94
C GLN A 641 11.83 32.84 -26.49
N LEU A 642 10.78 32.56 -25.67
CA LEU A 642 10.94 32.03 -24.33
C LEU A 642 10.62 30.53 -24.33
N THR A 643 11.63 29.72 -24.21
CA THR A 643 11.52 28.23 -24.10
C THR A 643 11.48 27.86 -22.65
N LEU A 644 10.47 27.07 -22.26
CA LEU A 644 10.27 26.58 -20.92
C LEU A 644 10.41 25.03 -20.88
N THR A 645 11.29 24.53 -20.03
CA THR A 645 11.46 23.08 -19.85
C THR A 645 11.39 22.70 -18.38
N GLY A 646 10.93 21.47 -18.12
CA GLY A 646 10.61 20.93 -16.81
C GLY A 646 9.14 20.47 -16.77
N GLN A 647 8.71 19.82 -15.71
CA GLN A 647 7.30 19.44 -15.52
C GLN A 647 6.51 20.63 -14.95
N LEU A 648 6.18 21.60 -15.81
CA LEU A 648 5.52 22.85 -15.44
C LEU A 648 4.03 22.79 -15.74
N GLY A 649 3.21 23.17 -14.76
CA GLY A 649 1.81 23.47 -14.97
C GLY A 649 1.60 24.81 -15.69
N ASP A 650 0.39 25.08 -16.16
CA ASP A 650 0.09 26.26 -16.97
C ASP A 650 0.24 27.58 -16.21
N VAL A 651 -0.10 27.57 -14.90
CA VAL A 651 0.06 28.77 -14.03
C VAL A 651 1.54 29.16 -13.87
N MET A 652 2.45 28.16 -13.81
CA MET A 652 3.87 28.45 -13.72
C MET A 652 4.44 28.99 -15.04
N LYS A 653 3.95 28.51 -16.18
CA LYS A 653 4.29 29.06 -17.50
C LYS A 653 3.86 30.52 -17.63
N GLU A 654 2.65 30.84 -17.17
CA GLU A 654 2.15 32.22 -17.12
C GLU A 654 3.04 33.10 -16.24
N SER A 655 3.47 32.61 -15.07
CA SER A 655 4.38 33.34 -14.19
C SER A 655 5.74 33.64 -14.85
N ALA A 656 6.24 32.77 -15.72
CA ALA A 656 7.47 33.02 -16.49
C ALA A 656 7.27 34.14 -17.52
N HIS A 657 6.15 34.14 -18.21
CA HIS A 657 5.80 35.26 -19.16
C HIS A 657 5.59 36.59 -18.45
N LEU A 658 5.00 36.58 -17.25
CA LEU A 658 4.87 37.77 -16.42
C LEU A 658 6.24 38.32 -15.98
N ALA A 659 7.15 37.44 -15.55
CA ALA A 659 8.48 37.81 -15.11
C ALA A 659 9.30 38.47 -16.21
N ILE A 660 9.34 37.89 -17.42
CA ILE A 660 10.08 38.47 -18.53
C ILE A 660 9.45 39.81 -19.00
N SER A 661 8.13 39.89 -19.00
CA SER A 661 7.42 41.12 -19.38
C SER A 661 7.73 42.29 -18.42
N TRP A 662 7.76 41.98 -17.10
CA TRP A 662 8.15 42.97 -16.09
C TRP A 662 9.60 43.40 -16.23
N LEU A 663 10.52 42.49 -16.45
CA LEU A 663 11.93 42.79 -16.64
C LEU A 663 12.17 43.64 -17.87
N ARG A 664 11.54 43.34 -19.00
CA ARG A 664 11.61 44.15 -20.22
C ARG A 664 11.13 45.59 -19.98
N SER A 665 10.02 45.76 -19.27
CA SER A 665 9.47 47.07 -18.95
C SER A 665 10.39 47.90 -18.03
N ASN A 666 11.18 47.21 -17.18
CA ASN A 666 12.11 47.82 -16.22
C ASN A 666 13.60 47.73 -16.63
N ALA A 667 13.91 47.25 -17.84
CA ALA A 667 15.29 47.01 -18.29
C ALA A 667 16.17 48.29 -18.22
N LYS A 668 15.64 49.42 -18.62
CA LYS A 668 16.32 50.72 -18.52
C LYS A 668 16.59 51.14 -17.07
N LYS A 669 15.66 50.87 -16.15
CA LYS A 669 15.79 51.23 -14.73
C LYS A 669 16.96 50.50 -14.08
N TYR A 670 17.17 49.24 -14.44
CA TYR A 670 18.21 48.38 -13.88
C TYR A 670 19.44 48.23 -14.77
N HIS A 671 19.49 48.95 -15.88
CA HIS A 671 20.57 48.83 -16.88
C HIS A 671 20.80 47.40 -17.36
N LEU A 672 19.71 46.66 -17.54
CA LEU A 672 19.75 45.33 -18.12
C LEU A 672 19.84 45.41 -19.63
N THR A 673 20.79 44.71 -20.22
CA THR A 673 20.98 44.67 -21.67
C THR A 673 21.10 43.22 -22.15
N ASN A 674 20.68 43.00 -23.40
CA ASN A 674 20.95 41.76 -24.10
C ASN A 674 22.44 41.62 -24.49
N ALA A 675 22.83 40.59 -25.23
CA ALA A 675 24.19 40.38 -25.71
C ALA A 675 24.69 41.47 -26.64
N SER A 676 23.80 42.14 -27.38
CA SER A 676 24.10 43.25 -28.28
C SER A 676 24.16 44.62 -27.59
N GLY A 677 23.87 44.71 -26.30
CA GLY A 677 23.83 45.97 -25.55
C GLY A 677 22.51 46.71 -25.66
N SER A 678 21.47 46.14 -26.28
CA SER A 678 20.13 46.72 -26.37
C SER A 678 19.37 46.55 -25.06
N PHE A 679 18.53 47.51 -24.73
CA PHE A 679 17.61 47.43 -23.60
C PHE A 679 16.35 46.57 -23.89
N ASP A 680 16.14 46.19 -25.14
CA ASP A 680 15.15 45.15 -25.44
C ASP A 680 15.80 43.75 -25.20
N LEU A 681 15.45 43.12 -24.11
CA LEU A 681 16.08 41.89 -23.64
C LEU A 681 15.83 40.68 -24.56
N LEU A 682 14.83 40.76 -25.43
CA LEU A 682 14.48 39.67 -26.38
C LEU A 682 14.93 39.98 -27.82
N GLU A 683 15.52 41.14 -28.07
CA GLU A 683 16.01 41.48 -29.42
C GLU A 683 17.17 40.54 -29.78
N ASN A 684 16.99 39.72 -30.83
CA ASN A 684 17.97 38.70 -31.27
C ASN A 684 18.45 37.74 -30.15
N THR A 685 17.59 37.51 -29.16
CA THR A 685 17.98 36.71 -28.01
C THR A 685 16.83 35.79 -27.58
N ASP A 686 17.03 34.50 -27.68
CA ASP A 686 16.14 33.48 -27.09
C ASP A 686 16.55 33.22 -25.65
N ILE A 687 15.55 32.96 -24.82
CA ILE A 687 15.74 32.58 -23.41
C ILE A 687 15.27 31.15 -23.19
N HIS A 688 16.09 30.32 -22.60
CA HIS A 688 15.69 29.02 -22.14
C HIS A 688 15.65 29.01 -20.61
N LEU A 689 14.48 28.83 -20.05
CA LEU A 689 14.24 28.68 -18.61
C LEU A 689 14.00 27.23 -18.29
N HIS A 690 14.84 26.67 -17.44
CA HIS A 690 14.81 25.27 -17.05
C HIS A 690 14.54 25.12 -15.56
N PHE A 691 13.66 24.16 -15.21
CA PHE A 691 13.39 23.75 -13.85
C PHE A 691 13.87 22.32 -13.70
N PRO A 692 15.07 22.08 -13.19
CA PRO A 692 15.62 20.75 -13.00
C PRO A 692 14.65 19.87 -12.24
N ALA A 693 14.37 18.70 -12.77
CA ALA A 693 13.22 17.88 -12.39
C ALA A 693 13.35 17.25 -11.02
N GLY A 694 12.33 17.44 -10.18
CA GLY A 694 11.87 16.41 -9.28
C GLY A 694 10.73 15.62 -9.94
N ALA A 695 10.43 14.44 -9.47
CA ALA A 695 9.38 13.55 -10.02
C ALA A 695 7.93 14.07 -9.89
N VAL A 696 7.72 15.28 -9.40
CA VAL A 696 6.42 15.89 -9.13
C VAL A 696 6.20 17.07 -10.05
N THR A 697 5.06 17.09 -10.74
CA THR A 697 4.60 18.25 -11.49
C THR A 697 4.50 19.47 -10.58
N LYS A 698 5.16 20.56 -10.99
CA LYS A 698 5.18 21.82 -10.26
C LYS A 698 4.17 22.75 -10.91
N ASP A 699 3.14 23.11 -10.16
CA ASP A 699 2.15 24.08 -10.59
C ASP A 699 1.85 25.07 -9.48
N GLY A 700 1.64 26.33 -9.84
CA GLY A 700 1.31 27.40 -8.92
C GLY A 700 2.08 28.68 -9.19
N PRO A 701 1.51 29.84 -8.79
CA PRO A 701 2.08 31.15 -9.09
C PRO A 701 3.28 31.52 -8.21
N SER A 702 3.62 30.72 -7.21
CA SER A 702 4.57 31.07 -6.15
C SER A 702 6.05 31.15 -6.57
N ALA A 703 6.38 30.74 -7.79
CA ALA A 703 7.73 30.81 -8.34
C ALA A 703 8.05 32.13 -9.06
N GLY A 704 7.06 33.04 -9.21
CA GLY A 704 7.19 34.28 -9.98
C GLY A 704 8.39 35.13 -9.56
N VAL A 705 8.58 35.32 -8.25
CA VAL A 705 9.72 36.11 -7.74
C VAL A 705 11.05 35.41 -8.04
N THR A 706 11.10 34.10 -7.99
CA THR A 706 12.31 33.32 -8.26
C THR A 706 12.69 33.42 -9.74
N ILE A 707 11.71 33.27 -10.62
CA ILE A 707 11.91 33.40 -12.07
C ILE A 707 12.41 34.78 -12.42
N ALA A 708 11.78 35.83 -11.86
CA ALA A 708 12.20 37.23 -12.10
C ALA A 708 13.63 37.49 -11.62
N THR A 709 14.02 36.95 -10.45
CA THR A 709 15.37 37.09 -9.91
C THR A 709 16.41 36.30 -10.74
N CYS A 710 16.06 35.11 -11.20
CA CYS A 710 16.88 34.29 -12.07
C CYS A 710 17.17 35.00 -13.40
N LEU A 711 16.14 35.56 -14.04
CA LEU A 711 16.29 36.34 -15.26
C LEU A 711 17.04 37.66 -15.04
N ALA A 712 16.84 38.35 -13.91
CA ALA A 712 17.60 39.50 -13.53
C ALA A 712 19.10 39.19 -13.34
N SER A 713 19.40 38.07 -12.76
CA SER A 713 20.78 37.54 -12.66
C SER A 713 21.39 37.29 -14.04
N LEU A 714 20.66 36.63 -14.94
CA LEU A 714 21.12 36.30 -16.28
C LEU A 714 21.49 37.55 -17.09
N PHE A 715 20.62 38.57 -17.08
CA PHE A 715 20.81 39.80 -17.86
C PHE A 715 21.80 40.80 -17.23
N SER A 716 21.91 40.78 -15.88
CA SER A 716 22.90 41.63 -15.19
C SER A 716 24.29 41.02 -15.11
N GLY A 717 24.41 39.70 -15.37
CA GLY A 717 25.67 38.94 -15.16
C GLY A 717 26.09 38.83 -13.70
N ARG A 718 25.19 39.13 -12.74
CA ARG A 718 25.46 39.07 -11.32
C ARG A 718 24.96 37.77 -10.72
N LEU A 719 25.71 37.25 -9.76
CA LEU A 719 25.32 36.04 -9.03
C LEU A 719 24.23 36.35 -8.00
N VAL A 720 23.23 35.49 -7.93
CA VAL A 720 22.28 35.46 -6.79
C VAL A 720 23.01 34.86 -5.59
N ARG A 721 22.72 35.35 -4.41
CA ARG A 721 23.28 34.82 -3.17
C ARG A 721 22.92 33.33 -3.00
N SER A 722 23.93 32.52 -2.68
CA SER A 722 23.79 31.06 -2.55
C SER A 722 23.04 30.62 -1.30
N ASP A 723 22.91 31.49 -0.31
CA ASP A 723 22.26 31.23 0.98
C ASP A 723 20.79 31.74 1.05
N VAL A 724 20.23 32.21 -0.08
CA VAL A 724 18.91 32.84 -0.18
C VAL A 724 17.95 31.97 -0.97
N ALA A 725 16.79 31.70 -0.39
CA ALA A 725 15.63 31.17 -1.15
C ALA A 725 14.49 32.18 -1.14
N MET A 726 13.58 32.04 -2.08
CA MET A 726 12.48 32.98 -2.22
C MET A 726 11.18 32.29 -2.66
N THR A 727 10.06 32.90 -2.31
CA THR A 727 8.74 32.50 -2.79
C THR A 727 7.82 33.72 -2.87
N GLY A 728 6.97 33.76 -3.87
CA GLY A 728 5.99 34.81 -4.03
C GLY A 728 5.42 34.81 -5.44
N GLU A 729 4.17 35.23 -5.56
CA GLU A 729 3.51 35.50 -6.82
C GLU A 729 3.79 36.92 -7.24
N ILE A 730 3.93 37.15 -8.54
CA ILE A 730 4.20 38.48 -9.09
C ILE A 730 3.05 38.99 -9.95
N THR A 731 2.92 40.30 -10.00
CA THR A 731 2.03 40.99 -10.93
C THR A 731 2.82 41.75 -12.02
N LEU A 732 2.17 42.13 -13.10
CA LEU A 732 2.76 42.97 -14.17
C LEU A 732 3.33 44.30 -13.65
N ARG A 733 2.85 44.79 -12.50
CA ARG A 733 3.35 46.01 -11.85
C ARG A 733 4.50 45.76 -10.89
N GLY A 734 4.94 44.50 -10.73
CA GLY A 734 6.04 44.12 -9.84
C GLY A 734 5.63 44.02 -8.36
N LEU A 735 4.35 43.96 -8.06
CA LEU A 735 3.89 43.70 -6.71
C LEU A 735 4.07 42.23 -6.38
N VAL A 736 4.41 41.92 -5.14
CA VAL A 736 4.57 40.56 -4.62
C VAL A 736 3.31 40.21 -3.84
N LEU A 737 2.60 39.18 -4.32
CA LEU A 737 1.36 38.69 -3.71
C LEU A 737 1.60 37.53 -2.76
N PRO A 738 0.74 37.36 -1.74
CA PRO A 738 0.87 36.30 -0.77
C PRO A 738 0.65 34.92 -1.41
N VAL A 739 1.34 33.93 -0.83
CA VAL A 739 1.29 32.53 -1.29
C VAL A 739 1.01 31.59 -0.12
N GLY A 740 0.49 30.40 -0.44
CA GLY A 740 0.20 29.39 0.58
C GLY A 740 1.42 28.53 0.95
N GLY A 741 1.29 27.80 2.07
CA GLY A 741 2.26 26.79 2.49
C GLY A 741 3.60 27.37 2.99
N ILE A 742 3.61 28.56 3.53
CA ILE A 742 4.84 29.25 4.01
C ILE A 742 5.60 28.40 5.01
N LYS A 743 4.90 27.80 5.98
CA LYS A 743 5.54 26.95 7.00
C LYS A 743 6.34 25.81 6.36
N ASP A 744 5.74 25.04 5.47
CA ASP A 744 6.41 23.92 4.82
C ASP A 744 7.58 24.38 3.92
N LYS A 745 7.43 25.51 3.24
CA LYS A 745 8.47 26.13 2.41
C LYS A 745 9.68 26.57 3.24
N VAL A 746 9.43 27.22 4.37
CA VAL A 746 10.51 27.66 5.29
C VAL A 746 11.22 26.45 5.91
N LEU A 747 10.49 25.42 6.29
CA LEU A 747 11.08 24.18 6.77
C LEU A 747 11.95 23.50 5.70
N ALA A 748 11.58 23.61 4.43
CA ALA A 748 12.41 23.10 3.33
C ALA A 748 13.71 23.92 3.16
N ALA A 749 13.62 25.23 3.27
CA ALA A 749 14.81 26.11 3.25
C ALA A 749 15.77 25.80 4.41
N HIS A 750 15.23 25.61 5.61
CA HIS A 750 16.01 25.23 6.79
C HIS A 750 16.71 23.86 6.60
N ARG A 751 15.97 22.85 6.08
CA ARG A 751 16.53 21.53 5.78
C ARG A 751 17.66 21.58 4.74
N ALA A 752 17.59 22.54 3.82
CA ALA A 752 18.60 22.72 2.80
C ALA A 752 19.82 23.50 3.29
N GLY A 753 19.83 23.96 4.54
CA GLY A 753 20.92 24.71 5.15
C GLY A 753 21.01 26.18 4.66
N LEU A 754 19.93 26.73 4.10
CA LEU A 754 19.86 28.14 3.68
C LEU A 754 19.77 29.03 4.91
N LYS A 755 20.18 30.29 4.77
CA LYS A 755 20.21 31.26 5.88
C LYS A 755 19.17 32.38 5.74
N HIS A 756 18.77 32.67 4.53
CA HIS A 756 17.86 33.78 4.25
C HIS A 756 16.67 33.30 3.45
N VAL A 757 15.48 33.78 3.82
CA VAL A 757 14.25 33.45 3.10
C VAL A 757 13.49 34.73 2.77
N ILE A 758 13.22 34.97 1.48
CA ILE A 758 12.43 36.10 1.03
C ILE A 758 10.98 35.63 0.84
N ILE A 759 10.05 36.30 1.55
CA ILE A 759 8.62 35.99 1.52
C ILE A 759 7.80 37.24 1.22
N PRO A 760 6.56 37.11 0.72
CA PRO A 760 5.68 38.26 0.60
C PRO A 760 5.37 38.93 1.94
N GLN A 761 5.30 40.23 1.99
CA GLN A 761 5.01 40.98 3.22
C GLN A 761 3.70 40.54 3.88
N ARG A 762 2.67 40.24 3.08
CA ARG A 762 1.37 39.77 3.62
C ARG A 762 1.41 38.40 4.28
N ASN A 763 2.48 37.63 4.07
CA ASN A 763 2.70 36.36 4.74
C ASN A 763 3.52 36.49 6.04
N GLU A 764 3.85 37.70 6.50
CA GLU A 764 4.58 37.91 7.76
C GLU A 764 3.89 37.27 8.95
N LYS A 765 2.56 37.30 9.00
CA LYS A 765 1.74 36.62 10.03
C LYS A 765 1.95 35.11 10.06
N ASP A 766 2.28 34.49 8.93
CA ASP A 766 2.48 33.03 8.84
C ASP A 766 3.81 32.61 9.48
N LEU A 767 4.71 33.57 9.75
CA LEU A 767 5.95 33.34 10.50
C LEU A 767 5.71 32.96 11.98
N GLU A 768 4.55 33.34 12.54
CA GLU A 768 4.18 32.96 13.92
C GLU A 768 3.97 31.44 14.06
N GLU A 769 3.65 30.77 12.96
CA GLU A 769 3.45 29.32 12.94
C GLU A 769 4.75 28.51 12.85
N ILE A 770 5.87 29.17 12.60
CA ILE A 770 7.18 28.54 12.45
C ILE A 770 7.76 28.30 13.85
N PRO A 771 8.33 27.08 14.11
CA PRO A 771 9.01 26.79 15.37
C PRO A 771 10.09 27.81 15.71
N GLY A 772 10.23 28.14 17.01
CA GLY A 772 11.09 29.20 17.47
C GLY A 772 12.57 29.00 17.12
N ASN A 773 13.08 27.78 17.15
CA ASN A 773 14.42 27.40 16.77
C ASN A 773 14.69 27.69 15.27
N VAL A 774 13.83 27.23 14.38
CA VAL A 774 13.96 27.52 12.94
C VAL A 774 13.88 29.01 12.66
N ARG A 775 13.06 29.74 13.42
CA ARG A 775 12.96 31.21 13.29
C ARG A 775 14.21 31.95 13.76
N GLN A 776 14.98 31.37 14.67
CA GLN A 776 16.28 31.91 15.09
C GLN A 776 17.41 31.62 14.11
N ASP A 777 17.35 30.45 13.43
CA ASP A 777 18.38 30.03 12.48
C ASP A 777 18.26 30.71 11.10
N LEU A 778 17.07 31.19 10.75
CA LEU A 778 16.77 31.82 9.47
C LEU A 778 16.51 33.31 9.60
N SER A 779 17.06 34.08 8.68
CA SER A 779 16.74 35.51 8.52
C SER A 779 15.64 35.67 7.46
N PHE A 780 14.56 36.35 7.85
CA PHE A 780 13.42 36.59 6.95
C PHE A 780 13.47 37.99 6.39
N VAL A 781 13.25 38.08 5.07
CA VAL A 781 13.06 39.34 4.38
C VAL A 781 11.65 39.38 3.80
N THR A 782 10.84 40.30 4.29
CA THR A 782 9.49 40.55 3.78
C THR A 782 9.53 41.55 2.63
N ALA A 783 8.94 41.20 1.50
CA ALA A 783 8.92 42.01 0.30
C ALA A 783 7.51 42.31 -0.18
N SER A 784 7.24 43.56 -0.49
CA SER A 784 5.98 44.05 -1.10
C SER A 784 6.08 44.20 -2.63
N CYS A 785 7.30 44.36 -3.13
CA CYS A 785 7.58 44.56 -4.54
C CYS A 785 8.87 43.85 -4.97
N LEU A 786 9.04 43.63 -6.27
CA LEU A 786 10.21 43.00 -6.86
C LEU A 786 11.50 43.78 -6.65
N ASP A 787 11.42 45.10 -6.51
CA ASP A 787 12.60 45.90 -6.18
C ASP A 787 13.23 45.45 -4.84
N GLU A 788 12.43 45.21 -3.82
CA GLU A 788 12.88 44.73 -2.51
C GLU A 788 13.42 43.30 -2.60
N VAL A 789 12.76 42.44 -3.38
CA VAL A 789 13.25 41.07 -3.62
C VAL A 789 14.64 41.08 -4.26
N LEU A 790 14.83 41.84 -5.34
CA LEU A 790 16.12 41.93 -6.02
C LEU A 790 17.20 42.52 -5.11
N ASN A 791 16.88 43.55 -4.32
CA ASN A 791 17.84 44.14 -3.39
C ASN A 791 18.28 43.13 -2.29
N ALA A 792 17.38 42.26 -1.87
CA ALA A 792 17.71 41.24 -0.89
C ALA A 792 18.43 40.01 -1.48
N ALA A 793 18.15 39.69 -2.74
CA ALA A 793 18.70 38.51 -3.39
C ALA A 793 20.15 38.66 -3.89
N PHE A 794 20.63 39.89 -4.07
CA PHE A 794 21.98 40.16 -4.58
C PHE A 794 22.84 40.87 -3.55
N ASP A 795 24.11 40.50 -3.48
CA ASP A 795 25.09 41.13 -2.60
C ASP A 795 25.28 42.61 -2.98
N GLY A 796 25.15 43.49 -1.98
CA GLY A 796 25.26 44.93 -2.17
C GLY A 796 24.03 45.61 -2.77
N GLY A 797 22.88 44.87 -2.89
CA GLY A 797 21.66 45.37 -3.48
C GLY A 797 21.64 45.33 -5.01
N PHE A 798 20.50 45.52 -5.63
CA PHE A 798 20.33 45.50 -7.10
C PHE A 798 20.16 46.91 -7.71
N THR A 799 19.80 47.89 -6.94
CA THR A 799 19.68 49.30 -7.38
C THR A 799 21.07 49.90 -7.66
N VAL A 800 21.23 50.46 -8.81
CA VAL A 800 22.40 51.28 -9.13
C VAL A 800 22.44 52.44 -8.17
N LYS A 801 23.49 52.55 -7.34
CA LYS A 801 23.81 53.76 -6.59
C LYS A 801 24.00 54.86 -7.66
N THR A 802 23.01 55.66 -7.94
CA THR A 802 23.22 56.94 -8.62
C THR A 802 24.26 57.70 -7.81
N ARG A 803 25.49 57.81 -8.31
CA ARG A 803 26.44 58.82 -7.78
C ARG A 803 25.65 60.14 -7.77
N PRO A 804 25.59 60.86 -6.63
CA PRO A 804 25.02 62.19 -6.63
C PRO A 804 25.84 62.99 -7.64
N GLY A 805 25.22 63.24 -8.82
CA GLY A 805 25.79 64.11 -9.83
C GLY A 805 26.09 65.42 -9.17
N LEU A 806 27.32 65.91 -9.25
CA LEU A 806 27.73 67.28 -9.05
C LEU A 806 26.66 68.14 -9.75
N LEU A 807 25.79 68.77 -8.97
CA LEU A 807 25.05 69.94 -9.40
C LEU A 807 26.06 71.03 -9.66
N ASN A 808 26.55 71.07 -10.89
CA ASN A 808 27.14 72.30 -11.38
C ASN A 808 26.09 73.35 -11.40
N SER A 809 26.16 74.20 -10.38
CA SER A 809 25.59 75.50 -10.41
C SER A 809 26.22 76.29 -11.66
N LYS A 810 25.39 76.56 -12.64
CA LYS A 810 25.57 77.77 -13.45
C LYS A 810 24.24 78.15 -14.06
N LEU A 811 23.70 79.28 -13.53
CA LEU A 811 22.73 80.24 -14.09
C LEU A 811 21.32 79.74 -14.18
#